data_39f381d6af02e40b13468e7b3d95e375
#
_entry.id   39f381d6af02e40b13468e7b3d95e375
#
_cell.length_a   1.000
_cell.length_b   1.000
_cell.length_c   1.000
_cell.angle_alpha   90.00
_cell.angle_beta   90.00
_cell.angle_gamma   90.00
#
_symmetry.space_group_name_H-M   'P 1'
#
loop_
_entity.id
_entity.type
_entity.pdbx_description
1 polymer ?
#
loop_
_entity_poly.entity_id
_entity_poly.type
_entity_poly.pdbx_seq_one_letter_code
_entity_poly.pdbx_strand_id
1 'polypeptide(L)'
;MFLTGKAGTGKSTFLKYICAHTKKEHVVLAPTGIAAVNVGGQTLHSFFKIPFKPLLPDDPDFSPRRIRKTLRYSAQKVKLIRKLDLIIIDEISMVRCDIIDFIDKVLKVYSGNMREPFGGKQLLFVGDIFQLEPVVTRDMKEILRRYYQQFFFFNARVFNSLGLILIELRKIYRQNDSAFVAMLDRIRVSHATATDLNLLNSRCNTNYQEQEDSFMMTLATRRDTVDSINSEHMQALDTPEYTFMGVVEGTFPDNDLPTNKELTLKKGAQVIFLRNDKDGRWVNGTIGKVSRLDESGVEVALETGDCYVLDEEVWENVQYTYDEKEKKVLENVVGTFRQYPIKPAWALTVHKSQGLTFNNIVIDFAGGAFSSGQTYVALSRCTSLEGITLLKPLSQRDIIVNTAIVDFSRQFNNQVAINDAVMLEKANGLYTMASIAFDHDDYSRAIDCFAQAMEIRNLINDPLSKRFIKHKFHKFDKLKEKIRNLEDVIDCQNKMLLDLAAEFTAMGDQSMGMGVLAQEEEVTYGSSSTRLDEIAIKSALANYNKALRLRPGYVPAMLGKARLMYTIGEIDDAIAQIKNVLAIDKNCYDALMAMAQMHENEKDAPAAIKAYKRAVKALRKASAPHVALARIYEKIGLDDLAQDHHDIARRLQEQQQKKSTRQRKK
;
A
#
# COMPACT_ATOMS: atom_id res chain seq x y z
N MET A 1 -10.17 2.50 16.24
CA MET A 1 -9.64 2.20 17.58
C MET A 1 -9.54 3.49 18.38
N PHE A 2 -9.86 3.45 19.66
CA PHE A 2 -9.64 4.58 20.59
C PHE A 2 -8.63 4.16 21.67
N LEU A 3 -7.51 4.87 21.71
CA LEU A 3 -6.46 4.72 22.70
C LEU A 3 -6.64 5.82 23.75
N THR A 4 -6.99 5.43 24.95
CA THR A 4 -7.19 6.36 26.07
C THR A 4 -6.24 6.06 27.22
N GLY A 5 -6.29 6.86 28.23
CA GLY A 5 -5.55 6.69 29.49
C GLY A 5 -5.54 8.00 30.24
N LYS A 6 -5.28 7.88 31.54
CA LYS A 6 -5.21 9.01 32.47
C LYS A 6 -4.12 10.02 32.05
N ALA A 7 -4.14 11.20 32.67
CA ALA A 7 -3.03 12.13 32.53
C ALA A 7 -1.72 11.44 32.93
N GLY A 8 -0.65 11.61 32.15
CA GLY A 8 0.66 11.04 32.46
C GLY A 8 0.86 9.55 32.16
N THR A 9 -0.04 8.89 31.41
CA THR A 9 0.12 7.49 31.03
C THR A 9 0.97 7.26 29.73
N GLY A 10 1.58 8.30 29.19
CA GLY A 10 2.47 8.17 28.04
C GLY A 10 1.76 8.05 26.68
N LYS A 11 0.48 8.49 26.54
CA LYS A 11 -0.27 8.46 25.27
C LYS A 11 0.50 9.07 24.10
N SER A 12 1.02 10.28 24.27
CA SER A 12 1.77 10.99 23.21
C SER A 12 3.10 10.31 22.86
N THR A 13 3.78 9.71 23.84
CA THR A 13 4.99 8.92 23.63
C THR A 13 4.68 7.66 22.82
N PHE A 14 3.59 6.97 23.17
CA PHE A 14 3.14 5.79 22.42
C PHE A 14 2.66 6.14 21.01
N LEU A 15 2.01 7.30 20.85
CA LEU A 15 1.64 7.82 19.52
C LEU A 15 2.89 8.02 18.64
N LYS A 16 3.92 8.68 19.14
CA LYS A 16 5.19 8.88 18.43
C LYS A 16 5.83 7.53 18.06
N TYR A 17 5.77 6.55 18.97
CA TYR A 17 6.26 5.19 18.71
C TYR A 17 5.48 4.53 17.55
N ILE A 18 4.14 4.62 17.53
CA ILE A 18 3.31 4.10 16.45
C ILE A 18 3.70 4.75 15.11
N CYS A 19 3.81 6.08 15.06
CA CYS A 19 4.17 6.81 13.84
C CYS A 19 5.55 6.39 13.30
N ALA A 20 6.53 6.19 14.18
CA ALA A 20 7.87 5.78 13.79
C ALA A 20 7.97 4.34 13.26
N HIS A 21 7.08 3.43 13.68
CA HIS A 21 7.18 2.00 13.38
C HIS A 21 6.10 1.48 12.43
N THR A 22 5.05 2.26 12.16
CA THR A 22 4.00 1.83 11.22
C THR A 22 4.51 1.86 9.79
N LYS A 23 4.11 0.85 9.01
CA LYS A 23 4.35 0.80 7.55
C LYS A 23 3.16 1.38 6.76
N LYS A 24 2.12 1.85 7.46
CA LYS A 24 0.92 2.42 6.84
C LYS A 24 1.15 3.88 6.48
N GLU A 25 0.69 4.29 5.32
CA GLU A 25 0.64 5.70 4.93
C GLU A 25 -0.31 6.44 5.87
N HIS A 26 0.19 7.37 6.64
CA HIS A 26 -0.57 7.97 7.72
C HIS A 26 -0.46 9.49 7.81
N VAL A 27 -1.41 10.08 8.51
CA VAL A 27 -1.38 11.49 8.92
C VAL A 27 -1.76 11.60 10.39
N VAL A 28 -1.17 12.59 11.07
CA VAL A 28 -1.49 12.94 12.46
C VAL A 28 -2.24 14.26 12.48
N LEU A 29 -3.39 14.28 13.12
CA LEU A 29 -4.29 15.43 13.17
C LEU A 29 -4.64 15.76 14.63
N ALA A 30 -4.94 17.03 14.91
CA ALA A 30 -5.41 17.45 16.21
C ALA A 30 -6.50 18.54 16.11
N PRO A 31 -7.33 18.75 17.16
CA PRO A 31 -8.40 19.74 17.12
C PRO A 31 -7.90 21.18 17.18
N THR A 32 -6.73 21.44 17.78
CA THR A 32 -6.18 22.79 17.99
C THR A 32 -4.80 22.92 17.36
N GLY A 33 -4.38 24.17 17.02
CA GLY A 33 -3.07 24.44 16.45
C GLY A 33 -1.93 23.99 17.39
N ILE A 34 -2.01 24.33 18.67
CA ILE A 34 -0.98 23.94 19.67
C ILE A 34 -0.86 22.41 19.76
N ALA A 35 -1.98 21.69 19.83
CA ALA A 35 -1.94 20.22 19.88
C ALA A 35 -1.36 19.64 18.58
N ALA A 36 -1.69 20.21 17.41
CA ALA A 36 -1.14 19.77 16.13
C ALA A 36 0.38 19.97 16.05
N VAL A 37 0.88 21.13 16.48
CA VAL A 37 2.33 21.40 16.54
C VAL A 37 3.05 20.45 17.47
N ASN A 38 2.48 20.14 18.65
CA ASN A 38 3.08 19.24 19.65
C ASN A 38 3.26 17.79 19.13
N VAL A 39 2.41 17.36 18.22
CA VAL A 39 2.47 16.01 17.63
C VAL A 39 3.13 15.99 16.24
N GLY A 40 3.58 17.15 15.74
CA GLY A 40 4.15 17.28 14.39
C GLY A 40 3.11 17.02 13.32
N GLY A 41 1.86 17.46 13.52
CA GLY A 41 0.75 17.19 12.64
C GLY A 41 0.04 18.44 12.14
N GLN A 42 -1.19 18.28 11.65
CA GLN A 42 -2.05 19.34 11.12
C GLN A 42 -3.37 19.42 11.88
N THR A 43 -4.01 20.60 11.88
CA THR A 43 -5.34 20.70 12.50
C THR A 43 -6.41 20.00 11.65
N LEU A 44 -7.39 19.40 12.34
CA LEU A 44 -8.56 18.78 11.68
C LEU A 44 -9.25 19.75 10.72
N HIS A 45 -9.45 21.01 11.17
CA HIS A 45 -10.12 22.04 10.40
C HIS A 45 -9.37 22.38 9.11
N SER A 46 -8.05 22.50 9.18
CA SER A 46 -7.20 22.74 8.00
C SER A 46 -7.19 21.53 7.06
N PHE A 47 -6.98 20.32 7.60
CA PHE A 47 -6.86 19.11 6.79
C PHE A 47 -8.15 18.81 6.01
N PHE A 48 -9.31 18.86 6.67
CA PHE A 48 -10.61 18.53 6.07
C PHE A 48 -11.38 19.76 5.57
N LYS A 49 -10.83 20.98 5.68
CA LYS A 49 -11.52 22.24 5.41
C LYS A 49 -12.87 22.32 6.12
N ILE A 50 -12.88 22.01 7.42
CA ILE A 50 -14.08 21.99 8.24
C ILE A 50 -14.52 23.44 8.49
N PRO A 51 -15.76 23.83 8.13
CA PRO A 51 -16.27 25.16 8.45
C PRO A 51 -16.59 25.32 9.93
N PHE A 52 -16.43 26.52 10.46
CA PHE A 52 -16.72 26.88 11.86
C PHE A 52 -18.23 27.05 12.10
N LYS A 53 -19.02 26.02 11.80
CA LYS A 53 -20.48 25.96 12.00
C LYS A 53 -20.91 24.57 12.49
N PRO A 54 -22.13 24.38 13.01
CA PRO A 54 -22.68 23.04 13.23
C PRO A 54 -22.77 22.28 11.90
N LEU A 55 -22.32 21.01 11.91
CA LEU A 55 -22.30 20.15 10.72
C LEU A 55 -23.47 19.16 10.80
N LEU A 56 -24.52 19.45 10.05
CA LEU A 56 -25.72 18.64 10.13
C LEU A 56 -25.62 17.40 9.24
N PRO A 57 -26.17 16.25 9.68
CA PRO A 57 -26.20 15.04 8.86
C PRO A 57 -26.88 15.20 7.52
N ASP A 58 -27.90 16.05 7.44
CA ASP A 58 -28.76 16.34 6.29
C ASP A 58 -28.44 17.66 5.58
N ASP A 59 -27.33 18.35 5.95
CA ASP A 59 -26.90 19.58 5.27
C ASP A 59 -26.73 19.31 3.76
N PRO A 60 -27.52 19.98 2.88
CA PRO A 60 -27.49 19.76 1.44
C PRO A 60 -26.13 20.03 0.81
N ASP A 61 -25.34 20.98 1.36
CA ASP A 61 -24.04 21.37 0.85
C ASP A 61 -23.01 20.28 1.07
N PHE A 62 -23.21 19.46 2.10
CA PHE A 62 -22.34 18.31 2.44
C PHE A 62 -22.97 16.96 2.07
N SER A 63 -23.99 16.97 1.19
CA SER A 63 -24.50 15.72 0.60
C SER A 63 -23.43 15.08 -0.29
N PRO A 64 -23.44 13.74 -0.48
CA PRO A 64 -22.45 13.04 -1.32
C PRO A 64 -22.32 13.58 -2.74
N ARG A 65 -23.39 14.19 -3.27
CA ARG A 65 -23.42 14.79 -4.61
C ARG A 65 -22.79 16.18 -4.67
N ARG A 66 -22.90 16.98 -3.59
CA ARG A 66 -22.45 18.39 -3.56
C ARG A 66 -21.11 18.61 -2.85
N ILE A 67 -20.73 17.77 -1.90
CA ILE A 67 -19.55 17.94 -1.05
C ILE A 67 -18.26 18.20 -1.85
N ARG A 68 -18.10 17.61 -3.04
CA ARG A 68 -16.96 17.87 -3.92
C ARG A 68 -16.93 19.30 -4.45
N LYS A 69 -18.11 19.88 -4.75
CA LYS A 69 -18.24 21.26 -5.21
C LYS A 69 -18.02 22.25 -4.06
N THR A 70 -18.46 21.88 -2.85
CA THR A 70 -18.36 22.71 -1.65
C THR A 70 -16.92 22.79 -1.15
N LEU A 71 -16.23 21.66 -0.96
CA LEU A 71 -14.87 21.62 -0.38
C LEU A 71 -13.77 21.93 -1.38
N ARG A 72 -13.97 21.68 -2.68
CA ARG A 72 -13.02 21.98 -3.78
C ARG A 72 -11.58 21.57 -3.44
N TYR A 73 -11.36 20.31 -3.09
CA TYR A 73 -10.01 19.81 -2.85
C TYR A 73 -9.21 19.78 -4.15
N SER A 74 -7.92 20.12 -4.06
CA SER A 74 -6.97 19.93 -5.14
C SER A 74 -6.83 18.46 -5.54
N ALA A 75 -6.41 18.19 -6.76
CA ALA A 75 -6.16 16.84 -7.24
C ALA A 75 -5.15 16.09 -6.34
N GLN A 76 -4.12 16.79 -5.87
CA GLN A 76 -3.11 16.27 -4.94
C GLN A 76 -3.76 15.85 -3.61
N LYS A 77 -4.64 16.69 -3.03
CA LYS A 77 -5.35 16.38 -1.79
C LYS A 77 -6.27 15.17 -1.93
N VAL A 78 -6.98 15.07 -3.05
CA VAL A 78 -7.83 13.90 -3.35
C VAL A 78 -6.98 12.63 -3.45
N LYS A 79 -5.83 12.73 -4.09
CA LYS A 79 -4.90 11.60 -4.21
C LYS A 79 -4.33 11.19 -2.86
N LEU A 80 -3.94 12.16 -2.03
CA LEU A 80 -3.52 11.92 -0.65
C LEU A 80 -4.59 11.13 0.11
N ILE A 81 -5.84 11.61 0.16
CA ILE A 81 -6.94 10.94 0.88
C ILE A 81 -7.14 9.50 0.39
N ARG A 82 -7.01 9.25 -0.92
CA ARG A 82 -7.14 7.89 -1.48
C ARG A 82 -6.03 6.95 -1.03
N LYS A 83 -4.81 7.48 -0.89
CA LYS A 83 -3.61 6.69 -0.57
C LYS A 83 -3.40 6.48 0.92
N LEU A 84 -3.97 7.33 1.77
CA LEU A 84 -3.90 7.14 3.21
C LEU A 84 -4.48 5.78 3.62
N ASP A 85 -3.78 5.10 4.53
CA ASP A 85 -4.23 3.87 5.19
C ASP A 85 -4.73 4.16 6.61
N LEU A 86 -4.06 5.08 7.33
CA LEU A 86 -4.30 5.38 8.72
C LEU A 86 -4.44 6.89 8.94
N ILE A 87 -5.46 7.28 9.68
CA ILE A 87 -5.64 8.65 10.15
C ILE A 87 -5.62 8.63 11.67
N ILE A 88 -4.70 9.36 12.27
CA ILE A 88 -4.54 9.49 13.72
C ILE A 88 -5.09 10.84 14.15
N ILE A 89 -5.94 10.84 15.17
CA ILE A 89 -6.51 12.07 15.73
C ILE A 89 -6.18 12.11 17.22
N ASP A 90 -5.26 13.02 17.59
CA ASP A 90 -4.92 13.26 18.98
C ASP A 90 -5.89 14.26 19.63
N GLU A 91 -5.94 14.29 20.97
CA GLU A 91 -6.84 15.11 21.78
C GLU A 91 -8.31 15.00 21.33
N ILE A 92 -8.75 13.77 21.05
CA ILE A 92 -10.09 13.48 20.50
C ILE A 92 -11.23 13.91 21.44
N SER A 93 -10.97 14.02 22.75
CA SER A 93 -11.96 14.49 23.74
C SER A 93 -12.58 15.83 23.38
N MET A 94 -11.81 16.69 22.72
CA MET A 94 -12.25 18.04 22.30
C MET A 94 -13.02 18.06 20.97
N VAL A 95 -13.17 16.92 20.29
CA VAL A 95 -13.80 16.82 18.98
C VAL A 95 -15.27 16.46 19.12
N ARG A 96 -16.14 17.25 18.47
CA ARG A 96 -17.59 17.01 18.47
C ARG A 96 -17.98 15.84 17.55
N CYS A 97 -19.08 15.18 17.89
CA CYS A 97 -19.62 14.05 17.10
C CYS A 97 -19.98 14.41 15.66
N ASP A 98 -20.51 15.63 15.43
CA ASP A 98 -20.87 16.11 14.10
C ASP A 98 -19.64 16.26 13.18
N ILE A 99 -18.48 16.62 13.75
CA ILE A 99 -17.19 16.67 13.04
C ILE A 99 -16.77 15.25 12.60
N ILE A 100 -16.93 14.25 13.45
CA ILE A 100 -16.60 12.85 13.10
C ILE A 100 -17.49 12.32 11.97
N ASP A 101 -18.80 12.59 12.04
CA ASP A 101 -19.74 12.21 10.95
C ASP A 101 -19.43 12.96 9.65
N PHE A 102 -18.98 14.21 9.73
CA PHE A 102 -18.51 14.96 8.57
C PHE A 102 -17.26 14.33 7.96
N ILE A 103 -16.29 13.97 8.78
CA ILE A 103 -15.06 13.28 8.34
C ILE A 103 -15.41 11.95 7.66
N ASP A 104 -16.35 11.18 8.23
CA ASP A 104 -16.85 9.95 7.59
C ASP A 104 -17.38 10.22 6.17
N LYS A 105 -18.24 11.24 6.02
CA LYS A 105 -18.76 11.62 4.69
C LYS A 105 -17.66 12.01 3.71
N VAL A 106 -16.73 12.86 4.15
CA VAL A 106 -15.60 13.31 3.33
C VAL A 106 -14.77 12.10 2.86
N LEU A 107 -14.38 11.25 3.78
CA LEU A 107 -13.57 10.08 3.47
C LEU A 107 -14.30 9.12 2.53
N LYS A 108 -15.58 8.83 2.73
CA LYS A 108 -16.39 8.01 1.82
C LYS A 108 -16.42 8.55 0.39
N VAL A 109 -16.66 9.85 0.23
CA VAL A 109 -16.79 10.47 -1.10
C VAL A 109 -15.45 10.55 -1.83
N TYR A 110 -14.38 10.95 -1.13
CA TYR A 110 -13.09 11.18 -1.77
C TYR A 110 -12.24 9.92 -1.94
N SER A 111 -12.38 8.91 -1.07
CA SER A 111 -11.80 7.58 -1.30
C SER A 111 -12.54 6.78 -2.38
N GLY A 112 -13.81 7.15 -2.67
CA GLY A 112 -14.67 6.42 -3.61
C GLY A 112 -15.32 5.17 -3.01
N ASN A 113 -15.22 4.96 -1.71
CA ASN A 113 -15.82 3.84 -0.99
C ASN A 113 -16.97 4.33 -0.10
N MET A 114 -18.16 4.34 -0.67
CA MET A 114 -19.37 4.81 0.02
C MET A 114 -19.96 3.81 1.01
N ARG A 115 -19.51 2.55 0.97
CA ARG A 115 -20.11 1.46 1.74
C ARG A 115 -19.49 1.30 3.11
N GLU A 116 -18.17 1.45 3.19
CA GLU A 116 -17.44 1.26 4.43
C GLU A 116 -17.36 2.56 5.23
N PRO A 117 -17.49 2.49 6.57
CA PRO A 117 -17.22 3.62 7.44
C PRO A 117 -15.85 4.22 7.14
N PHE A 118 -15.79 5.56 7.17
CA PHE A 118 -14.59 6.34 6.86
C PHE A 118 -13.95 6.03 5.51
N GLY A 119 -14.75 5.51 4.57
CA GLY A 119 -14.27 5.12 3.24
C GLY A 119 -13.27 3.97 3.27
N GLY A 120 -13.32 3.11 4.30
CA GLY A 120 -12.40 1.99 4.51
C GLY A 120 -11.05 2.38 5.11
N LYS A 121 -10.86 3.65 5.56
CA LYS A 121 -9.65 4.08 6.23
C LYS A 121 -9.65 3.67 7.70
N GLN A 122 -8.47 3.28 8.20
CA GLN A 122 -8.30 3.02 9.63
C GLN A 122 -8.17 4.33 10.40
N LEU A 123 -8.89 4.44 11.51
CA LEU A 123 -8.78 5.60 12.41
C LEU A 123 -8.26 5.17 13.78
N LEU A 124 -7.28 5.93 14.25
CA LEU A 124 -6.77 5.86 15.60
C LEU A 124 -7.10 7.18 16.33
N PHE A 125 -8.02 7.12 17.26
CA PHE A 125 -8.35 8.22 18.16
C PHE A 125 -7.51 8.12 19.41
N VAL A 126 -6.88 9.23 19.84
CA VAL A 126 -6.04 9.29 21.03
C VAL A 126 -6.55 10.43 21.93
N GLY A 127 -6.63 10.21 23.23
CA GLY A 127 -7.05 11.23 24.16
C GLY A 127 -7.57 10.68 25.48
N ASP A 128 -7.97 11.56 26.39
CA ASP A 128 -8.61 11.22 27.67
C ASP A 128 -10.00 11.85 27.72
N ILE A 129 -11.05 11.04 27.62
CA ILE A 129 -12.45 11.53 27.58
C ILE A 129 -12.92 12.15 28.91
N PHE A 130 -12.22 11.91 29.99
CA PHE A 130 -12.51 12.52 31.27
C PHE A 130 -11.87 13.90 31.46
N GLN A 131 -11.03 14.32 30.48
CA GLN A 131 -10.54 15.68 30.41
C GLN A 131 -11.65 16.60 29.85
N LEU A 132 -11.28 17.66 29.19
CA LEU A 132 -12.25 18.64 28.71
C LEU A 132 -13.14 18.09 27.61
N GLU A 133 -14.41 18.35 27.72
CA GLU A 133 -15.40 18.04 26.72
C GLU A 133 -15.37 19.03 25.53
N PRO A 134 -15.95 18.65 24.37
CA PRO A 134 -16.00 19.51 23.20
C PRO A 134 -16.72 20.82 23.50
N VAL A 135 -16.18 21.93 23.01
CA VAL A 135 -16.82 23.23 23.13
C VAL A 135 -18.02 23.31 22.20
N VAL A 136 -19.21 23.46 22.78
CA VAL A 136 -20.49 23.63 22.07
C VAL A 136 -21.17 24.87 22.59
N THR A 137 -21.29 25.92 21.76
CA THR A 137 -22.01 27.14 22.14
C THR A 137 -23.51 26.85 22.33
N ARG A 138 -24.22 27.74 23.03
CA ARG A 138 -25.65 27.56 23.28
C ARG A 138 -26.44 27.36 22.00
N ASP A 139 -26.20 28.19 21.00
CA ASP A 139 -26.88 28.14 19.71
C ASP A 139 -26.58 26.83 18.95
N MET A 140 -25.30 26.42 18.94
CA MET A 140 -24.92 25.12 18.35
C MET A 140 -25.62 23.97 19.05
N LYS A 141 -25.75 24.03 20.37
CA LYS A 141 -26.37 22.99 21.19
C LYS A 141 -27.85 22.80 20.84
N GLU A 142 -28.57 23.89 20.62
CA GLU A 142 -30.00 23.85 20.21
C GLU A 142 -30.18 23.21 18.82
N ILE A 143 -29.26 23.50 17.90
CA ILE A 143 -29.30 22.95 16.54
C ILE A 143 -28.92 21.46 16.55
N LEU A 144 -27.79 21.11 17.20
CA LEU A 144 -27.25 19.75 17.17
C LEU A 144 -28.09 18.74 17.97
N ARG A 145 -28.84 19.18 19.02
CA ARG A 145 -29.73 18.32 19.81
C ARG A 145 -30.82 17.61 19.00
N ARG A 146 -31.14 18.13 17.81
CA ARG A 146 -32.11 17.49 16.89
C ARG A 146 -31.55 16.18 16.31
N TYR A 147 -30.23 16.00 16.32
CA TYR A 147 -29.54 14.88 15.68
C TYR A 147 -28.74 14.03 16.65
N TYR A 148 -28.26 14.61 17.76
CA TYR A 148 -27.37 13.98 18.72
C TYR A 148 -27.85 14.22 20.14
N GLN A 149 -27.89 13.14 20.95
CA GLN A 149 -28.25 13.25 22.37
C GLN A 149 -27.13 13.88 23.19
N GLN A 150 -25.89 13.57 22.86
CA GLN A 150 -24.67 14.08 23.43
C GLN A 150 -23.69 14.47 22.30
N PHE A 151 -22.66 15.27 22.62
CA PHE A 151 -21.80 15.86 21.60
C PHE A 151 -20.38 15.30 21.58
N PHE A 152 -20.08 14.28 22.38
CA PHE A 152 -18.79 13.61 22.37
C PHE A 152 -18.54 12.88 21.06
N PHE A 153 -17.27 12.74 20.67
CA PHE A 153 -16.91 12.08 19.41
C PHE A 153 -17.53 10.68 19.26
N PHE A 154 -17.61 9.92 20.38
CA PHE A 154 -18.18 8.58 20.38
C PHE A 154 -19.71 8.52 20.19
N ASN A 155 -20.39 9.67 20.24
CA ASN A 155 -21.82 9.80 19.89
C ASN A 155 -22.06 10.06 18.41
N ALA A 156 -20.99 10.06 17.58
CA ALA A 156 -21.14 10.16 16.14
C ALA A 156 -21.93 8.97 15.58
N ARG A 157 -22.82 9.23 14.62
CA ARG A 157 -23.74 8.25 14.05
C ARG A 157 -23.03 7.10 13.35
N VAL A 158 -21.83 7.36 12.81
CA VAL A 158 -21.00 6.35 12.18
C VAL A 158 -20.70 5.17 13.10
N PHE A 159 -20.60 5.40 14.42
CA PHE A 159 -20.31 4.33 15.40
C PHE A 159 -21.52 3.42 15.69
N ASN A 160 -22.72 3.75 15.24
CA ASN A 160 -23.89 2.85 15.30
C ASN A 160 -23.67 1.61 14.42
N SER A 161 -22.86 1.73 13.36
CA SER A 161 -22.55 0.65 12.43
C SER A 161 -21.13 0.10 12.58
N LEU A 162 -20.27 0.77 13.34
CA LEU A 162 -18.85 0.44 13.52
C LEU A 162 -18.54 0.28 15.01
N GLY A 163 -18.22 -0.93 15.45
CA GLY A 163 -17.70 -1.16 16.82
C GLY A 163 -16.38 -0.42 17.04
N LEU A 164 -16.29 0.30 18.15
CA LEU A 164 -15.06 0.98 18.54
C LEU A 164 -14.26 0.10 19.49
N ILE A 165 -13.00 -0.23 19.12
CA ILE A 165 -12.09 -0.94 20.02
C ILE A 165 -11.49 0.08 20.98
N LEU A 166 -11.65 -0.16 22.28
CA LEU A 166 -11.32 0.78 23.35
C LEU A 166 -10.17 0.24 24.21
N ILE A 167 -9.01 0.89 24.14
CA ILE A 167 -7.81 0.47 24.88
C ILE A 167 -7.41 1.60 25.84
N GLU A 168 -7.36 1.30 27.14
CA GLU A 168 -6.91 2.23 28.15
C GLU A 168 -5.52 1.88 28.67
N LEU A 169 -4.59 2.82 28.58
CA LEU A 169 -3.28 2.74 29.22
C LEU A 169 -3.43 2.97 30.72
N ARG A 170 -2.97 2.03 31.52
CA ARG A 170 -3.18 2.04 32.98
C ARG A 170 -2.00 2.57 33.78
N LYS A 171 -0.76 2.38 33.27
CA LYS A 171 0.44 2.79 34.02
C LYS A 171 0.65 4.30 33.90
N ILE A 172 0.76 4.96 35.05
CA ILE A 172 1.01 6.39 35.15
C ILE A 172 2.51 6.62 35.37
N TYR A 173 3.06 7.61 34.70
CA TYR A 173 4.49 7.96 34.75
C TYR A 173 4.75 9.39 35.28
N ARG A 174 3.71 10.22 35.35
CA ARG A 174 3.81 11.64 35.72
C ARG A 174 3.84 11.85 37.24
N GLN A 175 2.97 11.17 37.97
CA GLN A 175 2.84 11.29 39.42
C GLN A 175 3.49 10.07 40.09
N ASN A 176 4.27 10.32 41.16
CA ASN A 176 4.92 9.26 41.91
C ASN A 176 4.16 8.93 43.23
N ASP A 177 3.26 9.82 43.69
CA ASP A 177 2.43 9.60 44.86
C ASP A 177 1.19 8.76 44.52
N SER A 178 1.16 7.54 45.05
CA SER A 178 0.06 6.61 44.83
C SER A 178 -1.26 7.04 45.47
N ALA A 179 -1.21 7.78 46.60
CA ALA A 179 -2.40 8.29 47.28
C ALA A 179 -3.05 9.42 46.45
N PHE A 180 -2.22 10.33 45.92
CA PHE A 180 -2.68 11.40 45.04
C PHE A 180 -3.24 10.85 43.75
N VAL A 181 -2.58 9.87 43.13
CA VAL A 181 -3.09 9.17 41.95
C VAL A 181 -4.46 8.53 42.20
N ALA A 182 -4.61 7.82 43.30
CA ALA A 182 -5.88 7.18 43.67
C ALA A 182 -7.00 8.21 43.90
N MET A 183 -6.68 9.36 44.50
CA MET A 183 -7.61 10.48 44.67
C MET A 183 -8.03 11.08 43.33
N LEU A 184 -7.08 11.36 42.43
CA LEU A 184 -7.37 11.83 41.06
C LEU A 184 -8.27 10.85 40.31
N ASP A 185 -8.10 9.55 40.51
CA ASP A 185 -8.94 8.52 39.90
C ASP A 185 -10.39 8.62 40.37
N ARG A 186 -10.61 8.84 41.67
CA ARG A 186 -11.97 9.04 42.21
C ARG A 186 -12.60 10.33 41.71
N ILE A 187 -11.83 11.42 41.70
CA ILE A 187 -12.28 12.71 41.14
C ILE A 187 -12.66 12.58 39.68
N ARG A 188 -11.84 11.88 38.88
CA ARG A 188 -12.05 11.63 37.45
C ARG A 188 -13.43 11.05 37.14
N VAL A 189 -13.94 10.16 37.99
CA VAL A 189 -15.23 9.49 37.83
C VAL A 189 -16.33 10.03 38.76
N SER A 190 -16.13 11.18 39.40
CA SER A 190 -17.07 11.80 40.34
C SER A 190 -17.38 10.96 41.60
N HIS A 191 -16.44 10.12 42.01
CA HIS A 191 -16.52 9.29 43.20
C HIS A 191 -15.60 9.81 44.34
N ALA A 192 -15.28 11.11 44.32
CA ALA A 192 -14.50 11.71 45.39
C ALA A 192 -15.19 11.56 46.75
N THR A 193 -14.44 11.10 47.73
CA THR A 193 -14.93 10.93 49.10
C THR A 193 -14.81 12.24 49.91
N ALA A 194 -15.50 12.32 51.05
CA ALA A 194 -15.32 13.45 51.98
C ALA A 194 -13.87 13.56 52.44
N THR A 195 -13.17 12.44 52.60
CA THR A 195 -11.75 12.40 52.96
C THR A 195 -10.88 13.03 51.85
N ASP A 196 -11.17 12.75 50.57
CA ASP A 196 -10.46 13.34 49.44
C ASP A 196 -10.64 14.87 49.42
N LEU A 197 -11.87 15.33 49.60
CA LEU A 197 -12.18 16.76 49.63
C LEU A 197 -11.51 17.45 50.81
N ASN A 198 -11.53 16.83 51.98
CA ASN A 198 -10.84 17.39 53.17
C ASN A 198 -9.33 17.48 52.94
N LEU A 199 -8.73 16.45 52.33
CA LEU A 199 -7.32 16.45 52.02
C LEU A 199 -6.96 17.52 50.95
N LEU A 200 -7.75 17.69 49.93
CA LEU A 200 -7.57 18.78 48.95
C LEU A 200 -7.77 20.15 49.61
N ASN A 201 -8.79 20.29 50.43
CA ASN A 201 -9.11 21.54 51.09
C ASN A 201 -8.11 21.91 52.21
N SER A 202 -7.31 20.95 52.71
CA SER A 202 -6.17 21.28 53.57
C SER A 202 -5.09 22.10 52.85
N ARG A 203 -5.12 22.08 51.49
CA ARG A 203 -4.25 22.89 50.64
C ARG A 203 -4.87 24.25 50.29
N CYS A 204 -6.01 24.61 50.88
CA CYS A 204 -6.68 25.88 50.63
C CYS A 204 -6.00 27.00 51.41
N ASN A 205 -5.60 28.04 50.70
CA ASN A 205 -5.08 29.28 51.26
C ASN A 205 -5.77 30.47 50.60
N THR A 206 -6.83 30.98 51.21
CA THR A 206 -7.63 32.08 50.68
C THR A 206 -6.89 33.43 50.71
N ASN A 207 -5.85 33.54 51.53
CA ASN A 207 -5.00 34.74 51.68
C ASN A 207 -3.64 34.52 51.01
N TYR A 208 -3.59 33.65 49.98
CA TYR A 208 -2.37 33.40 49.26
C TYR A 208 -1.82 34.70 48.69
N GLN A 209 -0.59 35.02 49.05
CA GLN A 209 0.20 36.08 48.45
C GLN A 209 1.37 35.43 47.73
N GLU A 210 1.52 35.74 46.46
CA GLU A 210 2.65 35.24 45.67
C GLU A 210 3.96 35.82 46.21
N GLN A 211 4.92 34.94 46.53
CA GLN A 211 6.27 35.39 46.91
C GLN A 211 7.03 35.78 45.65
N GLU A 212 7.78 36.89 45.72
CA GLU A 212 8.51 37.48 44.57
C GLU A 212 9.39 36.46 43.82
N ASP A 213 9.92 35.47 44.51
CA ASP A 213 10.78 34.42 43.94
C ASP A 213 10.07 33.09 43.68
N SER A 214 8.75 33.03 43.80
CA SER A 214 8.03 31.79 43.58
C SER A 214 7.88 31.48 42.07
N PHE A 215 8.04 30.18 41.71
CA PHE A 215 7.75 29.66 40.36
C PHE A 215 6.39 29.00 40.39
N MET A 216 5.33 29.80 40.48
CA MET A 216 3.96 29.32 40.62
C MET A 216 3.17 29.63 39.36
N MET A 217 2.34 28.70 38.92
CA MET A 217 1.41 28.90 37.82
C MET A 217 -0.02 28.94 38.33
N THR A 218 -0.74 30.03 38.09
CA THR A 218 -2.15 30.13 38.43
C THR A 218 -3.01 29.51 37.33
N LEU A 219 -3.84 28.53 37.68
CA LEU A 219 -4.80 27.91 36.76
C LEU A 219 -6.21 28.45 37.08
N ALA A 220 -6.80 29.20 36.15
CA ALA A 220 -8.13 29.74 36.31
C ALA A 220 -9.13 29.15 35.32
N THR A 221 -10.41 29.15 35.69
CA THR A 221 -11.48 28.63 34.81
C THR A 221 -11.88 29.63 33.73
N ARG A 222 -11.66 30.94 33.95
CA ARG A 222 -12.08 32.03 33.04
C ARG A 222 -10.90 32.73 32.41
N ARG A 223 -11.12 33.19 31.19
CA ARG A 223 -10.09 33.89 30.39
C ARG A 223 -9.82 35.31 30.92
N ASP A 224 -10.91 36.02 31.26
CA ASP A 224 -10.83 37.37 31.84
C ASP A 224 -9.95 37.43 33.13
N THR A 225 -10.12 36.44 34.01
CA THR A 225 -9.28 36.30 35.19
C THR A 225 -7.80 36.11 34.85
N VAL A 226 -7.50 35.25 33.85
CA VAL A 226 -6.12 35.01 33.39
C VAL A 226 -5.51 36.27 32.80
N ASP A 227 -6.26 36.96 31.94
CA ASP A 227 -5.79 38.19 31.26
C ASP A 227 -5.52 39.31 32.29
N SER A 228 -6.38 39.44 33.34
CA SER A 228 -6.16 40.39 34.49
C SER A 228 -4.89 40.06 35.24
N ILE A 229 -4.72 38.81 35.71
CA ILE A 229 -3.54 38.38 36.46
C ILE A 229 -2.25 38.63 35.66
N ASN A 230 -2.19 38.20 34.39
CA ASN A 230 -1.00 38.38 33.58
C ASN A 230 -0.67 39.85 33.31
N SER A 231 -1.70 40.69 33.10
CA SER A 231 -1.52 42.14 32.91
C SER A 231 -1.04 42.87 34.18
N GLU A 232 -1.62 42.55 35.32
CA GLU A 232 -1.27 43.14 36.63
C GLU A 232 0.19 42.82 36.97
N HIS A 233 0.62 41.56 36.83
CA HIS A 233 2.00 41.15 37.08
C HIS A 233 2.99 41.79 36.12
N MET A 234 2.67 41.88 34.82
CA MET A 234 3.54 42.51 33.83
C MET A 234 3.68 44.03 34.10
N GLN A 235 2.61 44.70 34.54
CA GLN A 235 2.63 46.13 34.87
C GLN A 235 3.39 46.39 36.17
N ALA A 236 3.33 45.50 37.16
CA ALA A 236 4.04 45.62 38.43
C ALA A 236 5.57 45.57 38.30
N LEU A 237 6.09 45.10 37.17
CA LEU A 237 7.54 45.07 36.91
C LEU A 237 8.02 46.43 36.49
N ASP A 238 8.88 47.10 37.26
CA ASP A 238 9.47 48.42 37.00
C ASP A 238 10.70 48.38 36.06
N THR A 239 10.88 47.32 35.31
CA THR A 239 12.02 47.15 34.41
C THR A 239 11.66 47.53 32.97
N PRO A 240 12.67 47.92 32.17
CA PRO A 240 12.44 48.25 30.74
C PRO A 240 11.81 47.08 29.98
N GLU A 241 10.93 47.46 29.03
CA GLU A 241 10.25 46.53 28.17
C GLU A 241 11.01 46.34 26.88
N TYR A 242 11.16 45.09 26.44
CA TYR A 242 11.76 44.68 25.16
C TYR A 242 10.78 43.85 24.34
N THR A 243 10.66 44.18 23.08
CA THR A 243 9.77 43.46 22.16
C THR A 243 10.58 42.75 21.08
N PHE A 244 10.45 41.46 21.00
CA PHE A 244 11.08 40.61 20.00
C PHE A 244 10.05 40.24 18.91
N MET A 245 10.39 40.53 17.66
CA MET A 245 9.50 40.30 16.52
C MET A 245 9.74 38.92 15.95
N GLY A 246 8.74 38.06 16.07
CA GLY A 246 8.77 36.74 15.43
C GLY A 246 8.67 36.82 13.91
N VAL A 247 9.44 35.99 13.24
CA VAL A 247 9.51 35.92 11.79
C VAL A 247 8.65 34.81 11.27
N VAL A 248 7.70 35.15 10.39
CA VAL A 248 6.86 34.18 9.68
C VAL A 248 7.34 34.13 8.23
N GLU A 249 7.70 32.92 7.77
CA GLU A 249 8.01 32.63 6.38
C GLU A 249 6.98 31.68 5.78
N GLY A 250 6.52 31.92 4.58
CA GLY A 250 5.48 31.11 3.95
C GLY A 250 4.09 31.30 4.58
N THR A 251 3.35 30.22 4.75
CA THR A 251 1.97 30.24 5.27
C THR A 251 1.91 29.69 6.69
N PHE A 252 1.74 30.57 7.67
CA PHE A 252 1.51 30.20 9.06
C PHE A 252 0.37 31.08 9.62
N PRO A 253 -0.83 30.51 9.90
CA PRO A 253 -1.96 31.31 10.37
C PRO A 253 -1.70 31.88 11.77
N ASP A 254 -2.09 33.14 12.02
CA ASP A 254 -1.88 33.83 13.30
C ASP A 254 -2.52 33.11 14.50
N ASN A 255 -3.66 32.46 14.26
CA ASN A 255 -4.36 31.69 15.32
C ASN A 255 -3.63 30.40 15.71
N ASP A 256 -2.71 29.91 14.93
CA ASP A 256 -1.96 28.68 15.14
C ASP A 256 -0.54 28.98 15.68
N LEU A 257 -0.17 30.25 15.84
CA LEU A 257 1.13 30.64 16.40
C LEU A 257 1.25 30.14 17.87
N PRO A 258 2.35 29.43 18.19
CA PRO A 258 2.56 28.90 19.54
C PRO A 258 2.75 29.98 20.59
N THR A 259 3.39 31.08 20.21
CA THR A 259 3.60 32.28 21.03
C THR A 259 3.24 33.54 20.25
N ASN A 260 3.30 34.68 20.92
CA ASN A 260 2.98 35.95 20.28
C ASN A 260 4.02 36.30 19.21
N LYS A 261 3.56 36.82 18.08
CA LYS A 261 4.46 37.34 17.05
C LYS A 261 5.26 38.55 17.57
N GLU A 262 4.61 39.43 18.33
CA GLU A 262 5.22 40.50 19.11
C GLU A 262 5.38 39.99 20.53
N LEU A 263 6.55 39.44 20.86
CA LEU A 263 6.85 38.91 22.19
C LEU A 263 7.45 40.00 23.03
N THR A 264 6.63 40.60 23.89
CA THR A 264 7.02 41.62 24.82
C THR A 264 7.40 41.00 26.17
N LEU A 265 8.58 41.31 26.65
CA LEU A 265 9.17 40.82 27.89
C LEU A 265 9.74 41.96 28.72
N LYS A 266 9.77 41.72 30.05
CA LYS A 266 10.49 42.53 31.04
C LYS A 266 11.42 41.64 31.85
N LYS A 267 12.54 42.20 32.33
CA LYS A 267 13.38 41.47 33.32
C LYS A 267 12.57 41.19 34.58
N GLY A 268 12.65 39.94 35.08
CA GLY A 268 11.81 39.44 36.18
C GLY A 268 10.48 38.83 35.74
N ALA A 269 10.10 38.97 34.46
CA ALA A 269 8.87 38.37 33.96
C ALA A 269 8.90 36.85 34.09
N GLN A 270 7.82 36.29 34.61
CA GLN A 270 7.62 34.84 34.58
C GLN A 270 7.22 34.40 33.17
N VAL A 271 7.87 33.35 32.69
CA VAL A 271 7.64 32.78 31.38
C VAL A 271 7.39 31.29 31.50
N ILE A 272 6.65 30.77 30.53
CA ILE A 272 6.46 29.34 30.32
C ILE A 272 7.13 28.92 29.03
N PHE A 273 7.88 27.82 29.05
CA PHE A 273 8.46 27.20 27.87
C PHE A 273 7.40 26.45 27.08
N LEU A 274 7.41 26.61 25.74
CA LEU A 274 6.40 26.08 24.83
C LEU A 274 6.90 24.88 24.03
N ARG A 275 8.16 24.47 24.26
CA ARG A 275 8.79 23.34 23.58
C ARG A 275 9.78 22.64 24.50
N ASN A 276 9.97 21.33 24.28
CA ASN A 276 11.04 20.60 24.95
C ASN A 276 12.38 21.02 24.38
N ASP A 277 13.36 21.22 25.22
CA ASP A 277 14.73 21.46 24.83
C ASP A 277 15.37 20.22 24.23
N LYS A 278 16.25 20.40 23.25
CA LYS A 278 16.96 19.30 22.57
C LYS A 278 17.96 18.60 23.48
N ASP A 279 18.57 19.34 24.40
CA ASP A 279 19.54 18.83 25.37
C ASP A 279 18.89 18.40 26.68
N GLY A 280 17.56 18.53 26.79
CA GLY A 280 16.79 18.11 27.97
C GLY A 280 16.88 19.06 29.17
N ARG A 281 17.31 20.31 28.96
CA ARG A 281 17.42 21.34 30.01
C ARG A 281 16.06 21.74 30.59
N TRP A 282 15.02 21.75 29.77
CA TRP A 282 13.62 21.99 30.13
C TRP A 282 12.66 21.20 29.26
N VAL A 283 11.42 21.11 29.69
CA VAL A 283 10.32 20.50 28.93
C VAL A 283 9.21 21.54 28.70
N ASN A 284 8.33 21.24 27.73
CA ASN A 284 7.14 22.05 27.52
C ASN A 284 6.30 22.17 28.81
N GLY A 285 6.05 23.41 29.21
CA GLY A 285 5.37 23.72 30.48
C GLY A 285 6.29 24.07 31.63
N THR A 286 7.61 23.91 31.49
CA THR A 286 8.57 24.43 32.50
C THR A 286 8.38 25.92 32.68
N ILE A 287 8.41 26.39 33.91
CA ILE A 287 8.33 27.80 34.27
C ILE A 287 9.74 28.32 34.50
N GLY A 288 10.00 29.55 34.08
CA GLY A 288 11.24 30.27 34.33
C GLY A 288 10.97 31.75 34.56
N LYS A 289 11.98 32.46 35.03
CA LYS A 289 11.96 33.93 35.15
C LYS A 289 13.05 34.53 34.29
N VAL A 290 12.74 35.60 33.57
CA VAL A 290 13.72 36.35 32.77
C VAL A 290 14.76 36.98 33.69
N SER A 291 15.99 36.41 33.69
CA SER A 291 17.12 36.87 34.53
C SER A 291 17.87 38.01 33.88
N ARG A 292 18.08 37.96 32.56
CA ARG A 292 18.71 38.98 31.77
C ARG A 292 17.94 39.19 30.48
N LEU A 293 17.80 40.46 30.10
CA LEU A 293 17.09 40.88 28.90
C LEU A 293 17.80 42.09 28.29
N ASP A 294 18.25 41.94 27.07
CA ASP A 294 18.87 43.01 26.31
C ASP A 294 18.60 42.82 24.81
N GLU A 295 19.06 43.73 23.98
CA GLU A 295 18.91 43.64 22.52
C GLU A 295 19.57 42.39 21.92
N SER A 296 20.51 41.76 22.63
CA SER A 296 21.27 40.60 22.14
C SER A 296 20.57 39.27 22.46
N GLY A 297 19.56 39.26 23.38
CA GLY A 297 18.83 38.03 23.68
C GLY A 297 18.16 38.00 25.03
N VAL A 298 17.63 36.83 25.34
CA VAL A 298 16.87 36.53 26.55
C VAL A 298 17.57 35.41 27.32
N GLU A 299 17.83 35.66 28.62
CA GLU A 299 18.28 34.60 29.52
C GLU A 299 17.17 34.33 30.56
N VAL A 300 16.93 33.05 30.80
CA VAL A 300 15.87 32.60 31.72
C VAL A 300 16.45 31.72 32.81
N ALA A 301 16.14 32.08 34.07
CA ALA A 301 16.43 31.27 35.23
C ALA A 301 15.31 30.29 35.51
N LEU A 302 15.65 29.02 35.73
CA LEU A 302 14.71 27.96 36.11
C LEU A 302 14.58 27.87 37.65
N GLU A 303 13.56 27.15 38.12
CA GLU A 303 13.34 26.85 39.53
C GLU A 303 14.54 26.13 40.17
N THR A 304 15.33 25.39 39.41
CA THR A 304 16.57 24.73 39.86
C THR A 304 17.71 25.70 40.17
N GLY A 305 17.59 26.97 39.79
CA GLY A 305 18.63 27.99 39.88
C GLY A 305 19.54 28.07 38.64
N ASP A 306 19.37 27.18 37.68
CA ASP A 306 20.13 27.19 36.43
C ASP A 306 19.64 28.32 35.53
N CYS A 307 20.56 29.04 34.89
CA CYS A 307 20.27 30.11 33.95
C CYS A 307 20.68 29.69 32.55
N TYR A 308 19.79 29.92 31.60
CA TYR A 308 20.03 29.56 30.17
C TYR A 308 19.74 30.73 29.24
N VAL A 309 20.70 31.03 28.37
CA VAL A 309 20.47 31.91 27.24
C VAL A 309 19.65 31.15 26.21
N LEU A 310 18.58 31.76 25.74
CA LEU A 310 17.64 31.12 24.82
C LEU A 310 18.02 31.44 23.38
N ASP A 311 17.90 30.41 22.54
CA ASP A 311 17.89 30.55 21.10
C ASP A 311 16.45 30.64 20.60
N GLU A 312 16.26 31.31 19.45
CA GLU A 312 14.99 31.26 18.75
C GLU A 312 14.76 29.85 18.21
N GLU A 313 13.54 29.38 18.35
CA GLU A 313 13.10 28.10 17.82
C GLU A 313 12.22 28.29 16.58
N VAL A 314 12.28 27.32 15.67
CA VAL A 314 11.48 27.31 14.47
C VAL A 314 10.35 26.30 14.62
N TRP A 315 9.13 26.77 14.45
CA TRP A 315 7.94 25.94 14.31
C TRP A 315 7.56 25.82 12.86
N GLU A 316 7.17 24.64 12.46
CA GLU A 316 6.81 24.30 11.08
C GLU A 316 5.31 24.12 10.95
N ASN A 317 4.72 24.76 9.96
CA ASN A 317 3.36 24.44 9.52
C ASN A 317 3.46 23.40 8.42
N VAL A 318 3.04 22.18 8.73
CA VAL A 318 3.16 21.01 7.87
C VAL A 318 1.88 20.77 7.11
N GLN A 319 1.99 20.52 5.79
CA GLN A 319 0.90 19.95 4.99
C GLN A 319 1.30 18.61 4.42
N TYR A 320 0.36 17.67 4.47
CA TYR A 320 0.56 16.35 3.91
C TYR A 320 0.29 16.33 2.40
N THR A 321 1.20 15.74 1.62
CA THR A 321 1.04 15.47 0.19
C THR A 321 1.39 14.01 -0.10
N TYR A 322 0.94 13.51 -1.25
CA TYR A 322 1.32 12.17 -1.70
C TYR A 322 2.29 12.28 -2.89
N ASP A 323 3.49 11.75 -2.72
CA ASP A 323 4.48 11.65 -3.80
C ASP A 323 4.22 10.42 -4.66
N GLU A 324 4.15 10.63 -5.98
CA GLU A 324 3.89 9.54 -6.94
C GLU A 324 5.11 8.66 -7.18
N LYS A 325 6.30 9.23 -7.12
CA LYS A 325 7.55 8.51 -7.40
C LYS A 325 7.91 7.60 -6.25
N GLU A 326 7.91 8.16 -5.04
CA GLU A 326 8.22 7.44 -3.81
C GLU A 326 7.04 6.58 -3.30
N LYS A 327 5.83 6.83 -3.84
CA LYS A 327 4.56 6.16 -3.44
C LYS A 327 4.25 6.27 -1.95
N LYS A 328 4.63 7.37 -1.31
CA LYS A 328 4.43 7.62 0.12
C LYS A 328 3.85 8.99 0.41
N VAL A 329 3.28 9.16 1.61
CA VAL A 329 2.85 10.45 2.13
C VAL A 329 4.08 11.22 2.60
N LEU A 330 4.22 12.46 2.10
CA LEU A 330 5.27 13.38 2.50
C LEU A 330 4.70 14.51 3.35
N GLU A 331 5.45 14.91 4.34
CA GLU A 331 5.23 16.11 5.13
C GLU A 331 5.96 17.27 4.43
N ASN A 332 5.19 18.25 3.97
CA ASN A 332 5.75 19.45 3.35
C ASN A 332 5.59 20.63 4.28
N VAL A 333 6.67 21.26 4.64
CA VAL A 333 6.66 22.50 5.38
C VAL A 333 6.17 23.61 4.43
N VAL A 334 5.01 24.18 4.72
CA VAL A 334 4.38 25.26 3.92
C VAL A 334 4.63 26.64 4.51
N GLY A 335 5.08 26.68 5.75
CA GLY A 335 5.48 27.90 6.42
C GLY A 335 6.21 27.61 7.72
N THR A 336 7.01 28.57 8.14
CA THR A 336 7.75 28.51 9.40
C THR A 336 7.45 29.75 10.24
N PHE A 337 7.49 29.57 11.55
CA PHE A 337 7.45 30.66 12.50
C PHE A 337 8.66 30.55 13.41
N ARG A 338 9.48 31.59 13.46
CA ARG A 338 10.69 31.66 14.31
C ARG A 338 10.51 32.70 15.40
N GLN A 339 10.68 32.28 16.65
CA GLN A 339 10.59 33.14 17.83
C GLN A 339 11.24 32.41 19.02
N TYR A 340 11.48 33.10 20.12
CA TYR A 340 11.86 32.48 21.39
C TYR A 340 10.77 31.51 21.87
N PRO A 341 11.13 30.30 22.36
CA PRO A 341 10.17 29.27 22.74
C PRO A 341 9.52 29.50 24.11
N ILE A 342 9.21 30.76 24.38
CA ILE A 342 8.63 31.19 25.67
C ILE A 342 7.42 32.09 25.44
N LYS A 343 6.62 32.22 26.50
CA LYS A 343 5.51 33.15 26.59
C LYS A 343 5.41 33.68 28.03
N PRO A 344 5.15 34.98 28.25
CA PRO A 344 4.83 35.50 29.57
C PRO A 344 3.58 34.80 30.12
N ALA A 345 3.67 34.26 31.35
CA ALA A 345 2.54 33.59 31.96
C ALA A 345 2.72 33.45 33.49
N TRP A 346 1.91 34.15 34.23
CA TRP A 346 1.66 33.89 35.65
C TRP A 346 0.36 33.10 35.85
N ALA A 347 -0.56 33.24 34.90
CA ALA A 347 -1.80 32.50 34.88
C ALA A 347 -2.10 31.90 33.49
N LEU A 348 -2.77 30.75 33.50
CA LEU A 348 -3.30 30.07 32.31
C LEU A 348 -4.74 29.62 32.57
N THR A 349 -5.54 29.54 31.52
CA THR A 349 -6.82 28.83 31.66
C THR A 349 -6.58 27.33 31.81
N VAL A 350 -7.46 26.63 32.57
CA VAL A 350 -7.43 25.16 32.68
C VAL A 350 -7.41 24.49 31.31
N HIS A 351 -8.09 25.06 30.30
CA HIS A 351 -8.08 24.57 28.91
C HIS A 351 -6.69 24.63 28.26
N LYS A 352 -5.99 25.79 28.45
CA LYS A 352 -4.65 25.97 27.87
C LYS A 352 -3.55 25.23 28.64
N SER A 353 -3.81 24.80 29.89
CA SER A 353 -2.88 23.96 30.65
C SER A 353 -2.93 22.48 30.23
N GLN A 354 -3.84 22.09 29.36
CA GLN A 354 -3.93 20.70 28.89
C GLN A 354 -2.63 20.27 28.18
N GLY A 355 -2.12 19.10 28.54
CA GLY A 355 -0.82 18.61 28.05
C GLY A 355 0.36 19.06 28.92
N LEU A 356 0.28 20.18 29.65
CA LEU A 356 1.37 20.71 30.46
C LEU A 356 1.48 19.99 31.83
N THR A 357 2.64 20.16 32.50
CA THR A 357 2.93 19.57 33.80
C THR A 357 3.69 20.60 34.63
N PHE A 358 3.30 20.77 35.88
CA PHE A 358 3.88 21.74 36.83
C PHE A 358 4.23 21.06 38.15
N ASN A 359 5.25 21.56 38.80
CA ASN A 359 5.58 21.17 40.18
C ASN A 359 4.68 21.87 41.18
N ASN A 360 4.46 23.18 40.97
CA ASN A 360 3.68 24.02 41.86
C ASN A 360 2.62 24.79 41.09
N ILE A 361 1.38 24.74 41.57
CA ILE A 361 0.24 25.44 40.95
C ILE A 361 -0.65 26.10 42.02
N VAL A 362 -1.19 27.24 41.63
CA VAL A 362 -2.32 27.87 42.32
C VAL A 362 -3.57 27.59 41.46
N ILE A 363 -4.65 27.16 42.09
CA ILE A 363 -5.90 26.91 41.36
C ILE A 363 -6.96 27.91 41.85
N ASP A 364 -7.44 28.72 40.90
CA ASP A 364 -8.55 29.65 41.12
C ASP A 364 -9.82 29.13 40.44
N PHE A 365 -10.70 28.59 41.25
CA PHE A 365 -12.06 28.24 40.84
C PHE A 365 -13.07 29.35 41.16
N ALA A 366 -12.69 30.62 41.05
CA ALA A 366 -13.61 31.73 41.26
C ALA A 366 -14.86 31.57 40.35
N GLY A 367 -16.02 31.38 40.99
CA GLY A 367 -17.28 31.07 40.28
C GLY A 367 -17.56 29.58 40.07
N GLY A 368 -16.72 28.67 40.56
CA GLY A 368 -16.86 27.23 40.46
C GLY A 368 -16.38 26.64 39.11
N ALA A 369 -16.32 25.31 39.04
CA ALA A 369 -16.17 24.60 37.78
C ALA A 369 -17.52 24.65 37.04
N PHE A 370 -17.48 24.91 35.73
CA PHE A 370 -18.69 25.04 34.91
C PHE A 370 -18.75 23.99 33.76
N SER A 371 -17.71 23.23 33.57
CA SER A 371 -17.63 22.19 32.52
C SER A 371 -17.11 20.88 33.12
N SER A 372 -17.57 19.78 32.56
CA SER A 372 -17.11 18.45 32.93
C SER A 372 -15.60 18.32 32.73
N GLY A 373 -14.93 17.68 33.69
CA GLY A 373 -13.49 17.40 33.69
C GLY A 373 -12.59 18.57 34.10
N GLN A 374 -13.07 19.80 34.28
CA GLN A 374 -12.21 20.95 34.59
C GLN A 374 -11.41 20.74 35.86
N THR A 375 -12.05 20.29 36.94
CA THR A 375 -11.38 20.04 38.25
C THR A 375 -10.33 18.94 38.12
N TYR A 376 -10.68 17.84 37.44
CA TYR A 376 -9.70 16.77 37.17
C TYR A 376 -8.51 17.27 36.33
N VAL A 377 -8.76 18.04 35.28
CA VAL A 377 -7.68 18.59 34.46
C VAL A 377 -6.79 19.52 35.26
N ALA A 378 -7.34 20.45 36.03
CA ALA A 378 -6.56 21.36 36.83
C ALA A 378 -5.66 20.63 37.85
N LEU A 379 -6.25 19.74 38.67
CA LEU A 379 -5.50 18.98 39.66
C LEU A 379 -4.46 18.06 39.06
N SER A 380 -4.78 17.41 37.90
CA SER A 380 -3.86 16.50 37.22
C SER A 380 -2.68 17.20 36.53
N ARG A 381 -2.63 18.53 36.52
CA ARG A 381 -1.47 19.29 36.01
C ARG A 381 -0.28 19.22 36.99
N CYS A 382 -0.54 19.06 38.30
CA CYS A 382 0.50 18.99 39.31
C CYS A 382 1.10 17.57 39.40
N THR A 383 2.37 17.51 39.74
CA THR A 383 3.10 16.25 39.96
C THR A 383 2.80 15.63 41.32
N SER A 384 2.46 16.44 42.32
CA SER A 384 2.16 16.02 43.69
C SER A 384 1.04 16.85 44.33
N LEU A 385 0.47 16.36 45.42
CA LEU A 385 -0.54 17.08 46.18
C LEU A 385 0.06 18.32 46.89
N GLU A 386 1.27 18.21 47.33
CA GLU A 386 1.99 19.29 48.09
C GLU A 386 2.19 20.53 47.20
N GLY A 387 2.35 20.34 45.89
CA GLY A 387 2.50 21.44 44.95
C GLY A 387 1.20 22.17 44.60
N ILE A 388 0.05 21.75 45.15
CA ILE A 388 -1.25 22.39 44.89
C ILE A 388 -1.58 23.40 45.97
N THR A 389 -1.97 24.61 45.58
CA THR A 389 -2.60 25.63 46.42
C THR A 389 -3.96 25.97 45.85
N LEU A 390 -5.01 25.87 46.64
CA LEU A 390 -6.38 26.25 46.25
C LEU A 390 -6.67 27.64 46.82
N LEU A 391 -7.20 28.56 46.01
CA LEU A 391 -7.65 29.88 46.48
C LEU A 391 -9.03 29.81 47.17
N LYS A 392 -9.81 28.78 46.85
CA LYS A 392 -11.11 28.51 47.49
C LYS A 392 -11.28 27.01 47.73
N PRO A 393 -12.01 26.64 48.79
CA PRO A 393 -12.28 25.24 49.06
C PRO A 393 -13.15 24.62 47.96
N LEU A 394 -12.82 23.40 47.58
CA LEU A 394 -13.58 22.59 46.62
C LEU A 394 -14.74 21.89 47.35
N SER A 395 -15.85 21.84 46.67
CA SER A 395 -17.05 21.08 47.09
C SER A 395 -17.35 19.96 46.06
N GLN A 396 -18.23 19.03 46.42
CA GLN A 396 -18.66 17.97 45.51
C GLN A 396 -19.29 18.54 44.21
N ARG A 397 -19.87 19.76 44.26
CA ARG A 397 -20.47 20.43 43.10
C ARG A 397 -19.44 20.88 42.08
N ASP A 398 -18.21 21.06 42.50
CA ASP A 398 -17.10 21.46 41.60
C ASP A 398 -16.50 20.27 40.87
N ILE A 399 -16.90 19.03 41.23
CA ILE A 399 -16.48 17.79 40.54
C ILE A 399 -17.57 17.39 39.56
N ILE A 400 -17.55 18.00 38.39
CA ILE A 400 -18.53 17.76 37.34
C ILE A 400 -18.02 16.68 36.41
N VAL A 401 -18.75 15.59 36.27
CA VAL A 401 -18.48 14.49 35.31
C VAL A 401 -19.76 14.12 34.63
N ASN A 402 -19.70 14.00 33.29
CA ASN A 402 -20.83 13.58 32.48
C ASN A 402 -21.02 12.07 32.60
N THR A 403 -22.23 11.62 32.93
CA THR A 403 -22.56 10.21 33.12
C THR A 403 -22.35 9.38 31.82
N ALA A 404 -22.59 9.97 30.65
CA ALA A 404 -22.35 9.30 29.38
C ALA A 404 -20.87 8.90 29.19
N ILE A 405 -19.94 9.70 29.73
CA ILE A 405 -18.50 9.37 29.72
C ILE A 405 -18.22 8.16 30.60
N VAL A 406 -18.81 8.15 31.79
CA VAL A 406 -18.64 7.05 32.77
C VAL A 406 -19.19 5.75 32.17
N ASP A 407 -20.38 5.76 31.57
CA ASP A 407 -20.99 4.60 30.98
C ASP A 407 -20.16 4.09 29.78
N PHE A 408 -19.66 4.99 28.94
CA PHE A 408 -18.79 4.63 27.82
C PHE A 408 -17.47 3.99 28.32
N SER A 409 -16.90 4.48 29.41
CA SER A 409 -15.64 3.98 29.97
C SER A 409 -15.73 2.53 30.51
N ARG A 410 -16.91 2.03 30.85
CA ARG A 410 -17.11 0.63 31.26
C ARG A 410 -16.73 -0.38 30.22
N GLN A 411 -16.66 0.03 28.96
CA GLN A 411 -16.29 -0.80 27.83
C GLN A 411 -14.76 -0.84 27.58
N PHE A 412 -13.96 -0.09 28.34
CA PHE A 412 -12.52 -0.07 28.15
C PHE A 412 -11.87 -1.42 28.44
N ASN A 413 -10.89 -1.77 27.64
CA ASN A 413 -10.12 -3.01 27.75
C ASN A 413 -11.00 -4.27 27.73
N ASN A 414 -12.11 -4.27 26.97
CA ASN A 414 -12.89 -5.46 26.73
C ASN A 414 -12.05 -6.46 25.93
N GLN A 415 -11.53 -7.48 26.64
CA GLN A 415 -10.58 -8.44 26.06
C GLN A 415 -11.20 -9.24 24.93
N VAL A 416 -12.49 -9.54 24.99
CA VAL A 416 -13.19 -10.27 23.91
C VAL A 416 -13.20 -9.42 22.65
N ALA A 417 -13.64 -8.16 22.73
CA ALA A 417 -13.68 -7.26 21.57
C ALA A 417 -12.28 -6.98 21.00
N ILE A 418 -11.25 -6.91 21.85
CA ILE A 418 -9.86 -6.72 21.42
C ILE A 418 -9.38 -7.97 20.67
N ASN A 419 -9.60 -9.16 21.22
CA ASN A 419 -9.19 -10.41 20.57
C ASN A 419 -9.90 -10.62 19.23
N ASP A 420 -11.20 -10.35 19.17
CA ASP A 420 -11.98 -10.42 17.93
C ASP A 420 -11.43 -9.47 16.87
N ALA A 421 -11.06 -8.25 17.27
CA ALA A 421 -10.47 -7.26 16.35
C ALA A 421 -9.09 -7.69 15.84
N VAL A 422 -8.24 -8.25 16.71
CA VAL A 422 -6.92 -8.78 16.34
C VAL A 422 -7.07 -9.95 15.36
N MET A 423 -8.00 -10.86 15.63
CA MET A 423 -8.29 -11.99 14.73
C MET A 423 -8.84 -11.51 13.39
N LEU A 424 -9.75 -10.52 13.41
CA LEU A 424 -10.29 -9.91 12.20
C LEU A 424 -9.18 -9.29 11.33
N GLU A 425 -8.27 -8.52 11.93
CA GLU A 425 -7.16 -7.89 11.20
C GLU A 425 -6.18 -8.93 10.67
N LYS A 426 -5.90 -9.99 11.44
CA LYS A 426 -5.11 -11.13 10.97
C LYS A 426 -5.74 -11.78 9.73
N ALA A 427 -7.04 -12.03 9.77
CA ALA A 427 -7.78 -12.60 8.63
C ALA A 427 -7.72 -11.67 7.40
N ASN A 428 -7.95 -10.36 7.58
CA ASN A 428 -7.87 -9.37 6.50
C ASN A 428 -6.47 -9.29 5.89
N GLY A 429 -5.43 -9.35 6.73
CA GLY A 429 -4.03 -9.42 6.29
C GLY A 429 -3.76 -10.64 5.42
N LEU A 430 -4.23 -11.82 5.83
CA LEU A 430 -4.10 -13.06 5.07
C LEU A 430 -4.86 -13.01 3.74
N TYR A 431 -6.09 -12.48 3.71
CA TYR A 431 -6.83 -12.27 2.45
C TYR A 431 -6.10 -11.31 1.50
N THR A 432 -5.48 -10.26 2.03
CA THR A 432 -4.67 -9.32 1.24
C THR A 432 -3.43 -10.02 0.68
N MET A 433 -2.72 -10.80 1.51
CA MET A 433 -1.56 -11.58 1.06
C MET A 433 -1.94 -12.62 -0.01
N ALA A 434 -3.07 -13.30 0.16
CA ALA A 434 -3.61 -14.22 -0.84
C ALA A 434 -3.88 -13.52 -2.18
N SER A 435 -4.47 -12.30 -2.13
CA SER A 435 -4.71 -11.51 -3.34
C SER A 435 -3.42 -11.09 -4.03
N ILE A 436 -2.43 -10.65 -3.28
CA ILE A 436 -1.11 -10.23 -3.82
C ILE A 436 -0.40 -11.43 -4.43
N ALA A 437 -0.34 -12.57 -3.72
CA ALA A 437 0.27 -13.80 -4.21
C ALA A 437 -0.40 -14.26 -5.53
N PHE A 438 -1.73 -14.22 -5.59
CA PHE A 438 -2.48 -14.54 -6.82
C PHE A 438 -2.12 -13.61 -7.99
N ASP A 439 -1.93 -12.31 -7.75
CA ASP A 439 -1.56 -11.34 -8.80
C ASP A 439 -0.10 -11.52 -9.27
N HIS A 440 0.74 -12.19 -8.48
CA HIS A 440 2.12 -12.56 -8.81
C HIS A 440 2.27 -14.02 -9.27
N ASP A 441 1.15 -14.68 -9.60
CA ASP A 441 1.09 -16.07 -10.08
C ASP A 441 1.63 -17.13 -9.08
N ASP A 442 1.81 -16.75 -7.81
CA ASP A 442 2.14 -17.65 -6.71
C ASP A 442 0.86 -18.27 -6.12
N TYR A 443 0.29 -19.20 -6.88
CA TYR A 443 -1.01 -19.82 -6.54
C TYR A 443 -0.95 -20.68 -5.27
N SER A 444 0.16 -21.34 -4.99
CA SER A 444 0.32 -22.15 -3.78
C SER A 444 0.20 -21.27 -2.54
N ARG A 445 0.97 -20.21 -2.47
CA ARG A 445 0.92 -19.24 -1.37
C ARG A 445 -0.44 -18.54 -1.29
N ALA A 446 -1.07 -18.25 -2.43
CA ALA A 446 -2.40 -17.64 -2.47
C ALA A 446 -3.44 -18.55 -1.81
N ILE A 447 -3.43 -19.86 -2.09
CA ILE A 447 -4.34 -20.85 -1.51
C ILE A 447 -4.06 -21.00 -0.01
N ASP A 448 -2.81 -21.13 0.41
CA ASP A 448 -2.45 -21.28 1.82
C ASP A 448 -2.89 -20.08 2.66
N CYS A 449 -2.61 -18.87 2.19
CA CYS A 449 -3.06 -17.66 2.87
C CYS A 449 -4.59 -17.55 2.90
N PHE A 450 -5.27 -17.93 1.82
CA PHE A 450 -6.73 -17.91 1.74
C PHE A 450 -7.36 -18.93 2.71
N ALA A 451 -6.83 -20.15 2.77
CA ALA A 451 -7.31 -21.20 3.68
C ALA A 451 -7.14 -20.75 5.15
N GLN A 452 -5.97 -20.27 5.54
CA GLN A 452 -5.73 -19.74 6.89
C GLN A 452 -6.66 -18.56 7.23
N ALA A 453 -6.93 -17.67 6.26
CA ALA A 453 -7.87 -16.59 6.45
C ALA A 453 -9.29 -17.08 6.71
N MET A 454 -9.72 -18.13 5.98
CA MET A 454 -11.04 -18.74 6.12
C MET A 454 -11.23 -19.47 7.46
N GLU A 455 -10.19 -20.04 8.03
CA GLU A 455 -10.24 -20.65 9.39
C GLU A 455 -10.57 -19.61 10.45
N ILE A 456 -10.04 -18.38 10.29
CA ILE A 456 -10.29 -17.29 11.23
C ILE A 456 -11.63 -16.61 10.93
N ARG A 457 -11.91 -16.32 9.67
CA ARG A 457 -13.13 -15.64 9.22
C ARG A 457 -13.54 -16.11 7.84
N ASN A 458 -14.60 -16.89 7.77
CA ASN A 458 -15.15 -17.38 6.51
C ASN A 458 -15.96 -16.30 5.79
N LEU A 459 -15.38 -15.70 4.75
CA LEU A 459 -16.02 -14.69 3.90
C LEU A 459 -16.52 -15.24 2.56
N ILE A 460 -16.52 -16.56 2.36
CA ILE A 460 -16.84 -17.18 1.05
C ILE A 460 -18.28 -16.84 0.59
N ASN A 461 -19.19 -16.64 1.53
CA ASN A 461 -20.58 -16.31 1.25
C ASN A 461 -20.87 -14.80 1.20
N ASP A 462 -19.90 -13.96 1.59
CA ASP A 462 -20.05 -12.52 1.50
C ASP A 462 -20.16 -12.05 0.03
N PRO A 463 -21.14 -11.20 -0.32
CA PRO A 463 -21.35 -10.77 -1.71
C PRO A 463 -20.16 -10.03 -2.32
N LEU A 464 -19.40 -9.28 -1.51
CA LEU A 464 -18.20 -8.56 -1.98
C LEU A 464 -17.07 -9.53 -2.28
N SER A 465 -16.84 -10.49 -1.38
CA SER A 465 -15.84 -11.55 -1.54
C SER A 465 -16.16 -12.41 -2.77
N LYS A 466 -17.42 -12.81 -2.97
CA LYS A 466 -17.85 -13.52 -4.18
C LYS A 466 -17.57 -12.72 -5.46
N ARG A 467 -17.84 -11.41 -5.46
CA ARG A 467 -17.55 -10.54 -6.60
C ARG A 467 -16.05 -10.43 -6.85
N PHE A 468 -15.27 -10.27 -5.79
CA PHE A 468 -13.81 -10.21 -5.87
C PHE A 468 -13.21 -11.51 -6.44
N ILE A 469 -13.62 -12.66 -5.92
CA ILE A 469 -13.22 -13.98 -6.42
C ILE A 469 -13.59 -14.14 -7.90
N LYS A 470 -14.84 -13.84 -8.28
CA LYS A 470 -15.26 -13.85 -9.69
C LYS A 470 -14.40 -12.96 -10.57
N HIS A 471 -14.01 -11.77 -10.10
CA HIS A 471 -13.14 -10.88 -10.86
C HIS A 471 -11.74 -11.46 -11.06
N LYS A 472 -11.17 -12.12 -10.05
CA LYS A 472 -9.87 -12.82 -10.17
C LYS A 472 -9.95 -13.97 -11.18
N PHE A 473 -11.00 -14.80 -11.12
CA PHE A 473 -11.21 -15.89 -12.09
C PHE A 473 -11.43 -15.35 -13.50
N HIS A 474 -12.14 -14.26 -13.68
CA HIS A 474 -12.31 -13.65 -15.02
C HIS A 474 -10.97 -13.18 -15.62
N LYS A 475 -10.04 -12.67 -14.81
CA LYS A 475 -8.66 -12.41 -15.30
C LYS A 475 -7.98 -13.70 -15.81
N PHE A 476 -8.16 -14.79 -15.08
CA PHE A 476 -7.61 -16.08 -15.43
C PHE A 476 -8.21 -16.62 -16.75
N ASP A 477 -9.53 -16.48 -16.92
CA ASP A 477 -10.20 -16.87 -18.17
C ASP A 477 -9.70 -16.05 -19.36
N LYS A 478 -9.50 -14.73 -19.20
CA LYS A 478 -8.90 -13.88 -20.23
C LYS A 478 -7.46 -14.29 -20.59
N LEU A 479 -6.67 -14.71 -19.61
CA LEU A 479 -5.32 -15.22 -19.87
C LEU A 479 -5.36 -16.52 -20.65
N LYS A 480 -6.26 -17.46 -20.31
CA LYS A 480 -6.47 -18.70 -21.07
C LYS A 480 -6.88 -18.43 -22.51
N GLU A 481 -7.80 -17.49 -22.72
CA GLU A 481 -8.22 -17.08 -24.05
C GLU A 481 -7.05 -16.51 -24.86
N LYS A 482 -6.23 -15.67 -24.22
CA LYS A 482 -5.04 -15.10 -24.86
C LYS A 482 -4.00 -16.17 -25.21
N ILE A 483 -3.79 -17.16 -24.34
CA ILE A 483 -2.90 -18.30 -24.62
C ILE A 483 -3.41 -19.06 -25.85
N ARG A 484 -4.70 -19.42 -25.88
CA ARG A 484 -5.31 -20.12 -27.03
C ARG A 484 -5.13 -19.34 -28.34
N ASN A 485 -5.40 -18.04 -28.32
CA ASN A 485 -5.20 -17.20 -29.50
C ASN A 485 -3.73 -17.15 -29.97
N LEU A 486 -2.77 -17.18 -29.00
CA LEU A 486 -1.34 -17.25 -29.35
C LEU A 486 -0.96 -18.63 -29.94
N GLU A 487 -1.52 -19.70 -29.40
CA GLU A 487 -1.35 -21.06 -29.97
C GLU A 487 -1.87 -21.12 -31.38
N ASP A 488 -3.08 -20.62 -31.67
CA ASP A 488 -3.66 -20.54 -32.99
C ASP A 488 -2.77 -19.74 -33.98
N VAL A 489 -2.19 -18.63 -33.52
CA VAL A 489 -1.26 -17.80 -34.31
C VAL A 489 0.03 -18.57 -34.60
N ILE A 490 0.58 -19.28 -33.63
CA ILE A 490 1.80 -20.10 -33.78
C ILE A 490 1.53 -21.23 -34.80
N ASP A 491 0.39 -21.90 -34.70
CA ASP A 491 0.02 -22.97 -35.65
C ASP A 491 -0.17 -22.44 -37.06
N CYS A 492 -0.80 -21.29 -37.21
CA CYS A 492 -0.93 -20.61 -38.50
C CYS A 492 0.45 -20.24 -39.07
N GLN A 493 1.34 -19.66 -38.27
CA GLN A 493 2.70 -19.34 -38.70
C GLN A 493 3.50 -20.59 -39.09
N ASN A 494 3.40 -21.66 -38.31
CA ASN A 494 4.06 -22.93 -38.60
C ASN A 494 3.58 -23.52 -39.94
N LYS A 495 2.27 -23.39 -40.22
CA LYS A 495 1.70 -23.83 -41.50
C LYS A 495 2.23 -22.99 -42.67
N MET A 496 2.25 -21.66 -42.54
CA MET A 496 2.81 -20.77 -43.55
C MET A 496 4.30 -21.07 -43.84
N LEU A 497 5.08 -21.33 -42.78
CA LEU A 497 6.50 -21.70 -42.92
C LEU A 497 6.66 -23.04 -43.68
N LEU A 498 5.75 -23.99 -43.44
CA LEU A 498 5.72 -25.26 -44.13
C LEU A 498 5.40 -25.07 -45.62
N ASP A 499 4.37 -24.28 -45.94
CA ASP A 499 3.95 -23.99 -47.29
C ASP A 499 5.07 -23.27 -48.08
N LEU A 500 5.70 -22.26 -47.48
CA LEU A 500 6.86 -21.58 -48.07
C LEU A 500 8.07 -22.51 -48.27
N ALA A 501 8.34 -23.41 -47.35
CA ALA A 501 9.41 -24.40 -47.52
C ALA A 501 9.11 -25.36 -48.65
N ALA A 502 7.85 -25.75 -48.83
CA ALA A 502 7.42 -26.56 -49.97
C ALA A 502 7.57 -25.81 -51.31
N GLU A 503 7.17 -24.53 -51.37
CA GLU A 503 7.36 -23.69 -52.57
C GLU A 503 8.83 -23.54 -52.95
N PHE A 504 9.72 -23.23 -52.01
CA PHE A 504 11.15 -23.16 -52.30
C PHE A 504 11.74 -24.51 -52.70
N THR A 505 11.22 -25.59 -52.15
CA THR A 505 11.64 -26.94 -52.59
C THR A 505 11.22 -27.20 -54.02
N ALA A 506 9.96 -26.90 -54.41
CA ALA A 506 9.46 -27.02 -55.77
C ALA A 506 10.24 -26.13 -56.75
N MET A 507 10.61 -24.90 -56.36
CA MET A 507 11.50 -24.04 -57.17
C MET A 507 12.89 -24.66 -57.37
N GLY A 508 13.42 -25.33 -56.34
CA GLY A 508 14.67 -26.09 -56.41
C GLY A 508 14.56 -27.25 -57.42
N ASP A 509 13.50 -28.04 -57.32
CA ASP A 509 13.22 -29.16 -58.21
C ASP A 509 13.00 -28.68 -59.64
N GLN A 510 12.32 -27.57 -59.86
CA GLN A 510 12.11 -26.97 -61.19
C GLN A 510 13.44 -26.51 -61.81
N SER A 511 14.32 -25.88 -61.01
CA SER A 511 15.65 -25.47 -61.42
C SER A 511 16.50 -26.69 -61.91
N MET A 512 16.24 -27.87 -61.34
CA MET A 512 16.89 -29.14 -61.70
C MET A 512 16.21 -29.84 -62.87
N GLY A 513 15.14 -29.30 -63.49
CA GLY A 513 14.35 -29.96 -64.49
C GLY A 513 13.51 -31.13 -63.98
N MET A 514 13.33 -31.24 -62.67
CA MET A 514 12.56 -32.34 -62.05
C MET A 514 11.09 -31.99 -61.85
N GLY A 515 10.65 -30.80 -62.24
CA GLY A 515 9.34 -30.26 -61.89
C GLY A 515 8.15 -30.75 -62.75
N VAL A 516 8.27 -31.69 -63.66
CA VAL A 516 7.18 -32.05 -64.62
C VAL A 516 6.90 -33.57 -64.73
N LEU A 517 7.54 -34.42 -63.97
CA LEU A 517 7.26 -35.88 -64.09
C LEU A 517 6.80 -36.50 -62.76
N ALA A 518 5.69 -36.04 -62.25
CA ALA A 518 4.91 -36.75 -61.23
C ALA A 518 3.65 -37.42 -61.90
N GLN A 519 3.74 -37.89 -63.08
CA GLN A 519 2.79 -38.85 -63.67
C GLN A 519 3.57 -39.84 -64.55
N GLU A 520 3.71 -41.02 -63.97
CA GLU A 520 3.91 -42.29 -64.66
C GLU A 520 4.75 -42.29 -65.94
N GLU A 521 6.12 -42.41 -65.83
CA GLU A 521 6.88 -43.22 -66.83
C GLU A 521 8.19 -43.66 -66.17
N GLU A 522 8.51 -44.94 -66.34
CA GLU A 522 9.77 -45.57 -65.95
C GLU A 522 10.95 -44.78 -66.53
N VAL A 523 11.63 -44.02 -65.69
CA VAL A 523 12.89 -43.38 -66.11
C VAL A 523 13.98 -44.42 -66.00
N THR A 524 14.21 -45.07 -67.19
CA THR A 524 15.48 -45.73 -67.51
C THR A 524 16.59 -44.66 -67.51
N TYR A 525 17.41 -44.63 -66.47
CA TYR A 525 18.62 -43.85 -66.48
C TYR A 525 19.67 -44.49 -67.39
N GLY A 526 19.60 -44.12 -68.65
CA GLY A 526 20.60 -44.40 -69.67
C GLY A 526 21.28 -43.08 -70.08
N SER A 527 22.52 -42.95 -69.71
CA SER A 527 23.56 -42.09 -70.25
C SER A 527 23.14 -41.05 -71.32
N SER A 528 22.82 -39.83 -70.88
CA SER A 528 23.19 -38.64 -71.64
C SER A 528 23.60 -37.56 -70.65
N SER A 529 24.90 -37.20 -70.59
CA SER A 529 25.48 -36.14 -69.83
C SER A 529 24.92 -34.81 -70.34
N THR A 530 23.74 -34.41 -69.87
CA THR A 530 23.33 -33.03 -69.87
C THR A 530 24.10 -32.36 -68.74
N ARG A 531 25.13 -31.60 -69.06
CA ARG A 531 25.78 -30.63 -68.15
C ARG A 531 24.68 -29.74 -67.70
N LEU A 532 24.27 -29.92 -66.42
CA LEU A 532 23.42 -28.98 -65.73
C LEU A 532 24.11 -27.63 -65.75
N ASP A 533 23.42 -26.61 -66.24
CA ASP A 533 23.93 -25.25 -66.28
C ASP A 533 24.33 -24.81 -64.83
N GLU A 534 25.54 -24.30 -64.70
CA GLU A 534 26.06 -23.88 -63.37
C GLU A 534 25.14 -22.91 -62.61
N ILE A 535 24.35 -22.14 -63.43
CA ILE A 535 23.32 -21.23 -62.90
C ILE A 535 22.16 -22.02 -62.32
N ALA A 536 21.72 -23.09 -62.94
CA ALA A 536 20.61 -23.94 -62.48
C ALA A 536 21.01 -24.65 -61.17
N ILE A 537 22.24 -25.16 -61.08
CA ILE A 537 22.77 -25.76 -59.83
C ILE A 537 22.78 -24.77 -58.65
N LYS A 538 23.33 -23.57 -58.87
CA LYS A 538 23.36 -22.52 -57.86
C LYS A 538 21.96 -22.10 -57.41
N SER A 539 21.03 -21.98 -58.34
CA SER A 539 19.63 -21.66 -58.08
C SER A 539 18.94 -22.74 -57.25
N ALA A 540 19.07 -24.00 -57.65
CA ALA A 540 18.49 -25.13 -56.93
C ALA A 540 19.02 -25.24 -55.50
N LEU A 541 20.34 -25.15 -55.34
CA LEU A 541 20.97 -25.19 -54.00
C LEU A 541 20.52 -24.03 -53.12
N ALA A 542 20.41 -22.81 -53.68
CA ALA A 542 19.93 -21.65 -52.93
C ALA A 542 18.48 -21.84 -52.44
N ASN A 543 17.62 -22.42 -53.31
CA ASN A 543 16.21 -22.66 -52.97
C ASN A 543 16.05 -23.77 -51.93
N TYR A 544 16.76 -24.91 -52.03
CA TYR A 544 16.76 -25.92 -50.98
C TYR A 544 17.28 -25.39 -49.65
N ASN A 545 18.34 -24.57 -49.67
CA ASN A 545 18.87 -23.96 -48.46
C ASN A 545 17.87 -22.96 -47.85
N LYS A 546 17.11 -22.20 -48.65
CA LYS A 546 16.03 -21.33 -48.15
C LYS A 546 14.94 -22.14 -47.46
N ALA A 547 14.48 -23.23 -48.12
CA ALA A 547 13.50 -24.14 -47.53
C ALA A 547 13.95 -24.69 -46.20
N LEU A 548 15.22 -25.10 -46.07
CA LEU A 548 15.80 -25.64 -44.85
C LEU A 548 16.06 -24.59 -43.77
N ARG A 549 16.27 -23.31 -44.15
CA ARG A 549 16.32 -22.20 -43.19
C ARG A 549 14.94 -21.90 -42.57
N LEU A 550 13.86 -21.98 -43.42
CA LEU A 550 12.49 -21.76 -42.94
C LEU A 550 12.02 -22.92 -42.05
N ARG A 551 12.37 -24.16 -42.42
CA ARG A 551 12.01 -25.34 -41.65
C ARG A 551 13.19 -26.34 -41.62
N PRO A 552 14.01 -26.29 -40.59
CA PRO A 552 15.08 -27.28 -40.36
C PRO A 552 14.49 -28.68 -40.28
N GLY A 553 15.06 -29.61 -41.06
CA GLY A 553 14.56 -30.98 -41.08
C GLY A 553 13.41 -31.25 -42.06
N TYR A 554 13.10 -30.31 -42.97
CA TYR A 554 12.11 -30.54 -44.03
C TYR A 554 12.62 -31.58 -45.03
N VAL A 555 12.12 -32.81 -44.89
CA VAL A 555 12.60 -34.00 -45.64
C VAL A 555 12.63 -33.82 -47.14
N PRO A 556 11.58 -33.25 -47.83
CA PRO A 556 11.63 -33.06 -49.28
C PRO A 556 12.81 -32.20 -49.76
N ALA A 557 13.08 -31.09 -49.05
CA ALA A 557 14.22 -30.21 -49.39
C ALA A 557 15.57 -30.87 -49.10
N MET A 558 15.67 -31.67 -48.04
CA MET A 558 16.89 -32.43 -47.71
C MET A 558 17.18 -33.46 -48.79
N LEU A 559 16.15 -34.16 -49.30
CA LEU A 559 16.27 -35.13 -50.39
C LEU A 559 16.58 -34.45 -51.71
N GLY A 560 15.93 -33.33 -52.02
CA GLY A 560 16.24 -32.54 -53.24
C GLY A 560 17.69 -32.08 -53.21
N LYS A 561 18.16 -31.56 -52.07
CA LYS A 561 19.55 -31.16 -51.90
C LYS A 561 20.52 -32.33 -52.03
N ALA A 562 20.22 -33.48 -51.46
CA ALA A 562 21.07 -34.68 -51.58
C ALA A 562 21.16 -35.20 -53.02
N ARG A 563 20.06 -35.20 -53.75
CA ARG A 563 20.06 -35.55 -55.18
C ARG A 563 20.90 -34.58 -56.01
N LEU A 564 20.77 -33.27 -55.72
CA LEU A 564 21.60 -32.28 -56.40
C LEU A 564 23.08 -32.51 -56.12
N MET A 565 23.49 -32.71 -54.87
CA MET A 565 24.87 -32.99 -54.47
C MET A 565 25.43 -34.22 -55.19
N TYR A 566 24.63 -35.27 -55.28
CA TYR A 566 25.01 -36.46 -56.02
C TYR A 566 25.22 -36.17 -57.53
N THR A 567 24.32 -35.38 -58.14
CA THR A 567 24.41 -35.05 -59.58
C THR A 567 25.64 -34.21 -59.93
N ILE A 568 26.14 -33.35 -58.98
CA ILE A 568 27.35 -32.55 -59.18
C ILE A 568 28.65 -33.27 -58.78
N GLY A 569 28.54 -34.53 -58.30
CA GLY A 569 29.69 -35.38 -57.99
C GLY A 569 30.13 -35.28 -56.52
N GLU A 570 29.39 -34.58 -55.63
CA GLU A 570 29.64 -34.50 -54.18
C GLU A 570 28.99 -35.71 -53.48
N ILE A 571 29.48 -36.93 -53.78
CA ILE A 571 28.85 -38.20 -53.39
C ILE A 571 28.80 -38.38 -51.88
N ASP A 572 29.89 -38.10 -51.19
CA ASP A 572 29.98 -38.27 -49.72
C ASP A 572 28.99 -37.35 -49.01
N ASP A 573 28.89 -36.11 -49.44
CA ASP A 573 27.97 -35.13 -48.85
C ASP A 573 26.50 -35.50 -49.17
N ALA A 574 26.21 -36.02 -50.36
CA ALA A 574 24.90 -36.53 -50.73
C ALA A 574 24.47 -37.68 -49.80
N ILE A 575 25.36 -38.67 -49.59
CA ILE A 575 25.11 -39.79 -48.70
C ILE A 575 24.95 -39.32 -47.24
N ALA A 576 25.78 -38.38 -46.80
CA ALA A 576 25.68 -37.79 -45.45
C ALA A 576 24.32 -37.09 -45.27
N GLN A 577 23.87 -36.34 -46.25
CA GLN A 577 22.56 -35.66 -46.20
C GLN A 577 21.39 -36.68 -46.14
N ILE A 578 21.46 -37.78 -46.90
CA ILE A 578 20.45 -38.85 -46.79
C ILE A 578 20.50 -39.55 -45.43
N LYS A 579 21.68 -39.78 -44.87
CA LYS A 579 21.81 -40.31 -43.50
C LYS A 579 21.14 -39.37 -42.46
N ASN A 580 21.24 -38.06 -42.62
CA ASN A 580 20.55 -37.10 -41.80
C ASN A 580 19.03 -37.21 -41.91
N VAL A 581 18.49 -37.41 -43.13
CA VAL A 581 17.06 -37.71 -43.33
C VAL A 581 16.65 -39.00 -42.59
N LEU A 582 17.47 -40.07 -42.72
CA LEU A 582 17.21 -41.37 -42.08
C LEU A 582 17.41 -41.31 -40.53
N ALA A 583 18.07 -40.30 -40.02
CA ALA A 583 18.11 -40.03 -38.57
C ALA A 583 16.80 -39.40 -38.08
N ILE A 584 16.14 -38.59 -38.90
CA ILE A 584 14.81 -38.01 -38.59
C ILE A 584 13.73 -39.09 -38.77
N ASP A 585 13.70 -39.80 -39.90
CA ASP A 585 12.78 -40.90 -40.16
C ASP A 585 13.54 -42.13 -40.69
N LYS A 586 13.76 -43.11 -39.84
CA LYS A 586 14.50 -44.35 -40.16
C LYS A 586 13.86 -45.18 -41.29
N ASN A 587 12.56 -44.98 -41.55
CA ASN A 587 11.78 -45.73 -42.52
C ASN A 587 11.36 -44.85 -43.70
N CYS A 588 11.94 -43.67 -43.89
CA CYS A 588 11.69 -42.81 -45.04
C CYS A 588 12.00 -43.55 -46.32
N TYR A 589 10.95 -43.93 -47.04
CA TYR A 589 11.06 -44.72 -48.28
C TYR A 589 11.89 -44.02 -49.33
N ASP A 590 11.61 -42.75 -49.59
CA ASP A 590 12.30 -41.96 -50.63
C ASP A 590 13.79 -41.78 -50.34
N ALA A 591 14.14 -41.63 -49.05
CA ALA A 591 15.54 -41.56 -48.62
C ALA A 591 16.26 -42.90 -48.79
N LEU A 592 15.61 -44.01 -48.47
CA LEU A 592 16.15 -45.37 -48.67
C LEU A 592 16.33 -45.71 -50.13
N MET A 593 15.36 -45.32 -51.00
CA MET A 593 15.46 -45.47 -52.45
C MET A 593 16.58 -44.65 -53.05
N ALA A 594 16.68 -43.36 -52.68
CA ALA A 594 17.77 -42.49 -53.13
C ALA A 594 19.14 -43.02 -52.71
N MET A 595 19.30 -43.47 -51.49
CA MET A 595 20.54 -44.07 -50.97
C MET A 595 20.91 -45.34 -51.72
N ALA A 596 19.91 -46.21 -52.02
CA ALA A 596 20.11 -47.45 -52.75
C ALA A 596 20.55 -47.18 -54.21
N GLN A 597 19.90 -46.21 -54.87
CA GLN A 597 20.25 -45.81 -56.26
C GLN A 597 21.67 -45.19 -56.29
N MET A 598 22.08 -44.40 -55.37
CA MET A 598 23.42 -43.83 -55.30
C MET A 598 24.47 -44.97 -55.14
N HIS A 599 24.29 -45.91 -54.24
CA HIS A 599 25.19 -47.06 -54.08
C HIS A 599 25.20 -47.99 -55.35
N GLU A 600 24.04 -48.14 -56.03
CA GLU A 600 23.96 -48.92 -57.25
C GLU A 600 24.79 -48.28 -58.38
N ASN A 601 24.73 -46.97 -58.55
CA ASN A 601 25.45 -46.20 -59.52
C ASN A 601 26.98 -46.23 -59.23
N GLU A 602 27.38 -46.21 -58.00
CA GLU A 602 28.76 -46.35 -57.54
C GLU A 602 29.27 -47.79 -57.60
N LYS A 603 28.46 -48.72 -58.14
CA LYS A 603 28.78 -50.14 -58.20
C LYS A 603 29.01 -50.86 -56.90
N ASP A 604 28.52 -50.28 -55.77
CA ASP A 604 28.50 -50.90 -54.43
C ASP A 604 27.25 -51.75 -54.29
N ALA A 605 27.23 -52.92 -54.94
CA ALA A 605 26.07 -53.80 -54.92
C ALA A 605 25.67 -54.27 -53.50
N PRO A 606 26.59 -54.58 -52.56
CA PRO A 606 26.19 -54.96 -51.20
C PRO A 606 25.44 -53.86 -50.44
N ALA A 607 25.90 -52.61 -50.52
CA ALA A 607 25.24 -51.47 -49.86
C ALA A 607 23.89 -51.16 -50.55
N ALA A 608 23.82 -51.20 -51.90
CA ALA A 608 22.61 -51.02 -52.65
C ALA A 608 21.53 -52.04 -52.29
N ILE A 609 21.89 -53.33 -52.26
CA ILE A 609 20.97 -54.41 -51.84
C ILE A 609 20.46 -54.20 -50.42
N LYS A 610 21.33 -53.81 -49.48
CA LYS A 610 20.94 -53.53 -48.10
C LYS A 610 19.94 -52.39 -48.01
N ALA A 611 20.15 -51.31 -48.75
CA ALA A 611 19.27 -50.15 -48.79
C ALA A 611 17.92 -50.46 -49.44
N TYR A 612 17.91 -51.17 -50.60
CA TYR A 612 16.67 -51.59 -51.25
C TYR A 612 15.85 -52.55 -50.35
N LYS A 613 16.49 -53.52 -49.66
CA LYS A 613 15.80 -54.39 -48.72
C LYS A 613 15.16 -53.61 -47.56
N ARG A 614 15.78 -52.51 -47.13
CA ARG A 614 15.17 -51.63 -46.11
C ARG A 614 13.99 -50.85 -46.74
N ALA A 615 14.09 -50.39 -47.99
CA ALA A 615 13.01 -49.74 -48.70
C ALA A 615 11.78 -50.66 -48.90
N VAL A 616 12.00 -51.94 -49.22
CA VAL A 616 10.94 -52.96 -49.25
C VAL A 616 10.21 -53.10 -47.89
N LYS A 617 10.97 -53.07 -46.79
CA LYS A 617 10.38 -53.10 -45.46
C LYS A 617 9.62 -51.84 -45.10
N ALA A 618 10.11 -50.68 -45.55
CA ALA A 618 9.50 -49.40 -45.28
C ALA A 618 8.17 -49.24 -46.06
N LEU A 619 8.12 -49.67 -47.33
CA LEU A 619 6.92 -49.62 -48.14
C LEU A 619 6.67 -50.96 -48.85
N ARG A 620 6.04 -51.89 -48.16
CA ARG A 620 5.81 -53.31 -48.62
C ARG A 620 5.03 -53.46 -49.92
N LYS A 621 4.32 -52.42 -50.34
CA LYS A 621 3.49 -52.45 -51.57
C LYS A 621 4.18 -51.76 -52.75
N ALA A 622 5.40 -51.30 -52.60
CA ALA A 622 6.16 -50.67 -53.67
C ALA A 622 6.82 -51.74 -54.53
N SER A 623 6.60 -51.69 -55.84
CA SER A 623 7.22 -52.59 -56.82
C SER A 623 8.66 -52.16 -57.18
N ALA A 624 8.93 -50.86 -57.21
CA ALA A 624 10.21 -50.27 -57.61
C ALA A 624 11.48 -50.88 -56.97
N PRO A 625 11.54 -51.05 -55.56
CA PRO A 625 12.73 -51.67 -54.98
C PRO A 625 12.89 -53.11 -55.30
N HIS A 626 11.81 -53.85 -55.64
CA HIS A 626 11.89 -55.23 -56.10
C HIS A 626 12.43 -55.33 -57.56
N VAL A 627 12.03 -54.41 -58.46
CA VAL A 627 12.59 -54.30 -59.77
C VAL A 627 14.10 -54.02 -59.70
N ALA A 628 14.50 -53.09 -58.85
CA ALA A 628 15.91 -52.74 -58.66
C ALA A 628 16.74 -53.90 -58.08
N LEU A 629 16.20 -54.63 -57.11
CA LEU A 629 16.84 -55.81 -56.52
C LEU A 629 16.99 -56.93 -57.57
N ALA A 630 15.97 -57.22 -58.41
CA ALA A 630 16.06 -58.18 -59.45
C ALA A 630 17.19 -57.84 -60.43
N ARG A 631 17.23 -56.60 -60.90
CA ARG A 631 18.27 -56.10 -61.79
C ARG A 631 19.71 -56.25 -61.21
N ILE A 632 19.88 -56.00 -59.91
CA ILE A 632 21.19 -56.15 -59.27
C ILE A 632 21.50 -57.62 -59.13
N TYR A 633 20.58 -58.50 -58.78
CA TYR A 633 20.81 -59.93 -58.63
C TYR A 633 21.15 -60.59 -59.94
N GLU A 634 20.53 -60.16 -61.04
CA GLU A 634 20.91 -60.58 -62.42
C GLU A 634 22.39 -60.21 -62.75
N LYS A 635 22.77 -58.97 -62.43
CA LYS A 635 24.15 -58.47 -62.68
C LYS A 635 25.22 -59.21 -61.87
N ILE A 636 24.88 -59.80 -60.75
CA ILE A 636 25.84 -60.56 -59.88
C ILE A 636 25.68 -62.08 -60.05
N GLY A 637 24.85 -62.55 -61.04
CA GLY A 637 24.70 -63.94 -61.31
C GLY A 637 23.85 -64.77 -60.32
N LEU A 638 22.93 -64.16 -59.66
CA LEU A 638 22.02 -64.80 -58.72
C LEU A 638 20.60 -64.84 -59.31
N ASP A 639 20.43 -65.66 -60.39
CA ASP A 639 19.25 -65.64 -61.19
C ASP A 639 17.99 -66.13 -60.49
N ASP A 640 18.09 -67.03 -59.53
CA ASP A 640 16.93 -67.46 -58.72
C ASP A 640 16.35 -66.34 -57.87
N LEU A 641 17.20 -65.54 -57.23
CA LEU A 641 16.78 -64.40 -56.44
C LEU A 641 16.26 -63.26 -57.35
N ALA A 642 16.83 -63.11 -58.54
CA ALA A 642 16.35 -62.14 -59.47
C ALA A 642 14.94 -62.45 -59.92
N GLN A 643 14.66 -63.76 -60.28
CA GLN A 643 13.35 -64.21 -60.69
C GLN A 643 12.29 -64.02 -59.60
N ASP A 644 12.63 -64.38 -58.34
CA ASP A 644 11.74 -64.17 -57.17
C ASP A 644 11.32 -62.69 -57.06
N HIS A 645 12.27 -61.77 -57.16
CA HIS A 645 11.99 -60.33 -57.10
C HIS A 645 11.21 -59.82 -58.29
N HIS A 646 11.44 -60.31 -59.52
CA HIS A 646 10.64 -60.03 -60.71
C HIS A 646 9.18 -60.44 -60.50
N ASP A 647 8.93 -61.62 -59.98
CA ASP A 647 7.58 -62.14 -59.79
C ASP A 647 6.83 -61.35 -58.73
N ILE A 648 7.54 -60.94 -57.66
CA ILE A 648 6.94 -60.07 -56.61
C ILE A 648 6.62 -58.69 -57.25
N ALA A 649 7.54 -58.08 -57.98
CA ALA A 649 7.33 -56.78 -58.60
C ALA A 649 6.12 -56.79 -59.52
N ARG A 650 6.01 -57.84 -60.40
CA ARG A 650 4.89 -58.02 -61.34
C ARG A 650 3.55 -58.14 -60.62
N ARG A 651 3.47 -58.93 -59.56
CA ARG A 651 2.25 -59.05 -58.71
C ARG A 651 1.85 -57.73 -58.10
N LEU A 652 2.78 -56.93 -57.59
CA LEU A 652 2.51 -55.63 -57.04
C LEU A 652 2.06 -54.61 -58.04
N GLN A 653 2.62 -54.60 -59.26
CA GLN A 653 2.22 -53.73 -60.35
C GLN A 653 0.80 -54.07 -60.86
N GLU A 654 0.46 -55.36 -61.03
CA GLU A 654 -0.89 -55.79 -61.39
C GLU A 654 -1.93 -55.36 -60.29
N GLN A 655 -1.57 -55.45 -59.03
CA GLN A 655 -2.43 -54.99 -57.93
C GLN A 655 -2.62 -53.46 -57.91
N GLN A 656 -1.61 -52.70 -58.28
CA GLN A 656 -1.68 -51.21 -58.37
C GLN A 656 -2.57 -50.82 -59.59
N GLN A 657 -2.42 -51.45 -60.77
CA GLN A 657 -3.26 -51.23 -61.95
C GLN A 657 -4.72 -51.55 -61.69
N LYS A 658 -5.02 -52.63 -61.01
CA LYS A 658 -6.42 -52.98 -60.61
C LYS A 658 -7.03 -51.97 -59.66
N LYS A 659 -6.25 -51.32 -58.79
CA LYS A 659 -6.74 -50.27 -57.92
C LYS A 659 -6.98 -48.96 -58.68
N SER A 660 -6.11 -48.55 -59.54
CA SER A 660 -6.25 -47.30 -60.34
C SER A 660 -7.46 -47.37 -61.25
N THR A 661 -7.70 -48.56 -61.83
CA THR A 661 -8.88 -48.84 -62.75
C THR A 661 -10.20 -48.83 -61.93
N ARG A 662 -10.17 -49.23 -60.65
CA ARG A 662 -11.35 -49.14 -59.73
C ARG A 662 -11.63 -47.73 -59.27
N GLN A 663 -10.59 -46.88 -59.03
CA GLN A 663 -10.78 -45.49 -58.70
C GLN A 663 -11.22 -44.58 -59.86
N ARG A 664 -10.90 -44.94 -61.11
CA ARG A 664 -11.42 -44.23 -62.29
C ARG A 664 -12.86 -44.61 -62.66
N LYS A 665 -13.42 -45.69 -62.06
CA LYS A 665 -14.82 -46.12 -62.22
C LYS A 665 -15.76 -45.69 -61.06
N LYS A 666 -15.24 -45.02 -60.06
CA LYS A 666 -16.01 -44.27 -58.98
C LYS A 666 -15.88 -42.79 -59.26
#